data_4c18a4c459810ed9fc54847794dca69d
#
_entry.id   4c18a4c459810ed9fc54847794dca69d
#
_cell.length_a   1.000
_cell.length_b   1.000
_cell.length_c   1.000
_cell.angle_alpha   90.00
_cell.angle_beta   90.00
_cell.angle_gamma   90.00
#
_symmetry.space_group_name_H-M   'P 1'
#
loop_
_entity.id
_entity.type
_entity.pdbx_description
1 polymer ?
#
loop_
_entity_poly.entity_id
_entity_poly.type
_entity_poly.pdbx_seq_one_letter_code
_entity_poly.pdbx_strand_id
1 'polypeptide(L)'
;MALKIYDSDKIEDLAEKLVGELKVERAAKGPFEFLKVAVANPNLGNWLKMKVLAKVPGLSAGVEMPFLNDELERLLKENDPDGGEIISGRDYPLIILNILMTDGREEFAPFRKYIKEKNSPGPLTIVSQREAKRAVQLVNTLGQLIDDYEATGYLSLLEEFKDRSDIFKGEQALAESMKDVQSQQKVFDSLRGSEPKGPTERIILFGHTLLTPLQREIIEWAAKTHEVVWYQPKAKTSVDDGVSLRVVGAPGIRREVEMVHERILDAVWAENKDGKPVKKDGVDFSDIAVLVTDMPKYRTMIESVFEGRGQIPFGLIDATTSDYSSYLDGFLALMDIARYGLNRRRLFAALSNPCVQRGMGFSRDDVVEWQKLADRVGAFEGYKEADSDEGNVSGRFNWEWALKRLRLGLVADTLDGIKLEALEPESVEKFSEVVEILHRRLSALNDIKARCSSEDPEEWPNTWAGRLHALMGDFLSVEKDDSPETLVRAGIVRTLNRLSKIEGEQGFRLPVAFIECSVSSIECAKGGYLRHGVTIGGLRSLAFVPFKYIFVIGLLEGAIPGKNDRSTLDVRNELPEEERKDTLRAAKSRAQFMAAVSSARIELVLSYPCLDLQSDATLYPSSLVREVAESVEVEHYPLASAFQNEPDVVADPVQGREADKRSSEEPSVKDLAAFVKDPYNGVFSRRFKIASEQWRSTSIDAETPLGVPYGSTKWDLEKAMMLQDLKSEYAKSQKGARIPLSYLGEFALKKTAEQQDWADANVTDEDRVWLREEKKEDGFALVCRNYTSTIKVDRDDVLIRIPPSAVLESFYGFLVKYVESKATKDLEFKIKVIAFNNIVQTWSWTIPHDEALGHITKVRELYGTIPRAVSYDNLREKLIDIANIPNDKTSQGFWDEIAQGVEPSGAGLVIDKVLERWRCPPTGAELKDMYYQLFKLPMSGKLEE
;
A
#
# COMPACT_ATOMS: atom_id res chain seq x y z
N MET A 1 -49.15 20.05 16.43
CA MET A 1 -48.14 21.12 16.57
C MET A 1 -47.63 21.46 15.19
N ALA A 2 -46.93 22.54 14.93
CA ALA A 2 -46.61 22.93 13.57
C ALA A 2 -45.14 22.63 13.30
N LEU A 3 -44.82 22.16 12.10
CA LEU A 3 -43.45 22.14 11.58
C LEU A 3 -42.93 23.58 11.48
N LYS A 4 -41.87 23.93 12.22
CA LYS A 4 -41.23 25.24 12.16
C LYS A 4 -39.98 25.13 11.27
N ILE A 5 -39.91 25.96 10.25
CA ILE A 5 -38.73 25.98 9.35
C ILE A 5 -38.03 27.33 9.56
N TYR A 6 -36.73 27.23 9.88
CA TYR A 6 -35.83 28.38 9.87
C TYR A 6 -34.88 28.21 8.71
N ASP A 7 -34.82 29.18 7.83
CA ASP A 7 -33.95 29.16 6.70
C ASP A 7 -32.95 30.33 6.72
N SER A 8 -31.75 30.07 6.27
CA SER A 8 -30.70 31.05 6.05
C SER A 8 -29.72 30.56 4.99
N ASP A 9 -29.10 31.51 4.32
CA ASP A 9 -28.00 31.25 3.39
C ASP A 9 -26.63 31.08 4.11
N LYS A 10 -26.59 31.46 5.41
CA LYS A 10 -25.41 31.23 6.26
C LYS A 10 -25.73 30.20 7.34
N ILE A 11 -24.96 29.14 7.37
CA ILE A 11 -25.12 28.05 8.33
C ILE A 11 -24.86 28.51 9.76
N GLU A 12 -24.03 29.54 9.94
CA GLU A 12 -23.71 30.14 11.23
C GLU A 12 -24.90 30.80 11.87
N ASP A 13 -25.77 31.52 11.10
CA ASP A 13 -27.00 32.14 11.61
C ASP A 13 -27.97 31.06 12.13
N LEU A 14 -28.06 29.93 11.40
CA LEU A 14 -28.88 28.80 11.87
C LEU A 14 -28.29 28.16 13.12
N ALA A 15 -26.97 28.08 13.22
CA ALA A 15 -26.31 27.56 14.41
C ALA A 15 -26.48 28.47 15.64
N GLU A 16 -26.45 29.80 15.47
CA GLU A 16 -26.72 30.76 16.55
C GLU A 16 -28.16 30.63 17.07
N LYS A 17 -29.14 30.52 16.17
CA LYS A 17 -30.53 30.26 16.55
C LYS A 17 -30.68 28.95 17.31
N LEU A 18 -30.09 27.88 16.79
CA LEU A 18 -30.09 26.56 17.42
C LEU A 18 -29.50 26.63 18.83
N VAL A 19 -28.34 27.30 19.00
CA VAL A 19 -27.71 27.48 20.32
C VAL A 19 -28.63 28.21 21.30
N GLY A 20 -29.35 29.24 20.83
CA GLY A 20 -30.32 29.96 21.66
C GLY A 20 -31.42 29.04 22.20
N GLU A 21 -31.96 28.18 21.33
CA GLU A 21 -33.00 27.24 21.70
C GLU A 21 -32.48 26.05 22.54
N LEU A 22 -31.32 25.53 22.25
CA LEU A 22 -30.69 24.47 23.06
C LEU A 22 -30.33 24.94 24.47
N LYS A 23 -29.97 26.23 24.69
CA LYS A 23 -29.75 26.78 26.02
C LYS A 23 -31.02 26.76 26.86
N VAL A 24 -32.16 27.13 26.27
CA VAL A 24 -33.47 27.12 26.96
C VAL A 24 -33.85 25.67 27.32
N GLU A 25 -33.69 24.77 26.39
CA GLU A 25 -33.97 23.34 26.59
C GLU A 25 -33.03 22.70 27.64
N ARG A 26 -31.75 23.03 27.63
CA ARG A 26 -30.77 22.56 28.63
C ARG A 26 -31.12 23.05 30.04
N ALA A 27 -31.66 24.27 30.17
CA ALA A 27 -32.09 24.80 31.46
C ALA A 27 -33.33 24.10 32.02
N ALA A 28 -34.17 23.54 31.16
CA ALA A 28 -35.36 22.76 31.51
C ALA A 28 -35.05 21.28 31.79
N LYS A 29 -34.01 20.70 31.16
CA LYS A 29 -33.60 19.32 31.32
C LYS A 29 -32.42 19.19 32.29
N GLY A 30 -32.32 18.02 32.94
CA GLY A 30 -31.17 17.70 33.82
C GLY A 30 -29.84 17.58 33.07
N PRO A 31 -28.69 17.70 33.75
CA PRO A 31 -27.36 17.68 33.11
C PRO A 31 -27.02 16.35 32.48
N PHE A 32 -27.70 15.27 32.83
CA PHE A 32 -27.50 13.91 32.31
C PHE A 32 -28.51 13.54 31.22
N GLU A 33 -29.47 14.41 30.88
CA GLU A 33 -30.37 14.18 29.78
C GLU A 33 -29.75 14.69 28.47
N PHE A 34 -29.68 13.82 27.42
CA PHE A 34 -29.11 14.21 26.15
C PHE A 34 -30.11 15.06 25.32
N LEU A 35 -29.59 16.11 24.72
CA LEU A 35 -30.29 16.86 23.69
C LEU A 35 -29.94 16.22 22.32
N LYS A 36 -30.95 16.06 21.44
CA LYS A 36 -30.76 15.42 20.14
C LYS A 36 -30.91 16.42 19.00
N VAL A 37 -29.98 16.41 18.08
CA VAL A 37 -29.99 17.22 16.86
C VAL A 37 -29.65 16.31 15.68
N ALA A 38 -30.64 15.99 14.83
CA ALA A 38 -30.42 15.20 13.64
C ALA A 38 -29.65 16.02 12.58
N VAL A 39 -28.46 15.62 12.22
CA VAL A 39 -27.56 16.35 11.33
C VAL A 39 -27.51 15.73 9.93
N ALA A 40 -27.34 16.59 8.90
CA ALA A 40 -27.32 16.17 7.51
C ALA A 40 -26.08 15.32 7.15
N ASN A 41 -24.94 15.59 7.79
CA ASN A 41 -23.71 14.81 7.64
C ASN A 41 -22.87 14.88 8.90
N PRO A 42 -21.97 13.87 9.16
CA PRO A 42 -21.16 13.81 10.37
C PRO A 42 -20.23 15.01 10.53
N ASN A 43 -19.75 15.57 9.42
CA ASN A 43 -18.74 16.61 9.45
C ASN A 43 -19.37 17.96 9.82
N LEU A 44 -20.59 18.22 9.40
CA LEU A 44 -21.37 19.36 9.86
C LEU A 44 -21.69 19.22 11.36
N GLY A 45 -22.01 18.02 11.83
CA GLY A 45 -22.19 17.72 13.25
C GLY A 45 -20.91 17.97 14.05
N ASN A 46 -19.77 17.51 13.57
CA ASN A 46 -18.47 17.75 14.19
C ASN A 46 -18.11 19.25 14.22
N TRP A 47 -18.36 19.97 13.12
CA TRP A 47 -18.19 21.42 13.10
C TRP A 47 -19.07 22.10 14.16
N LEU A 48 -20.36 21.77 14.20
CA LEU A 48 -21.29 22.30 15.18
C LEU A 48 -20.80 22.02 16.61
N LYS A 49 -20.39 20.77 16.90
CA LYS A 49 -19.91 20.38 18.22
C LYS A 49 -18.60 21.08 18.60
N MET A 50 -17.62 21.12 17.72
CA MET A 50 -16.27 21.59 18.04
C MET A 50 -16.10 23.10 17.92
N LYS A 51 -16.73 23.74 16.96
CA LYS A 51 -16.55 25.17 16.67
C LYS A 51 -17.64 26.07 17.28
N VAL A 52 -18.82 25.49 17.49
CA VAL A 52 -19.99 26.24 18.02
C VAL A 52 -20.29 25.85 19.46
N LEU A 53 -20.74 24.61 19.72
CA LEU A 53 -21.22 24.18 21.02
C LEU A 53 -20.12 24.11 22.09
N ALA A 54 -18.88 23.74 21.70
CA ALA A 54 -17.75 23.71 22.64
C ALA A 54 -17.46 25.05 23.33
N LYS A 55 -17.88 26.18 22.74
CA LYS A 55 -17.70 27.52 23.26
C LYS A 55 -18.84 27.94 24.17
N VAL A 56 -19.89 27.13 24.28
CA VAL A 56 -21.10 27.47 25.01
C VAL A 56 -21.19 26.68 26.31
N PRO A 57 -21.10 27.32 27.48
CA PRO A 57 -21.23 26.66 28.78
C PRO A 57 -22.51 25.81 28.85
N GLY A 58 -22.39 24.55 29.27
CA GLY A 58 -23.53 23.64 29.42
C GLY A 58 -23.98 22.94 28.14
N LEU A 59 -23.42 23.28 26.96
CA LEU A 59 -23.69 22.61 25.69
C LEU A 59 -22.46 21.91 25.11
N SER A 60 -21.29 22.04 25.73
CA SER A 60 -20.05 21.39 25.28
C SER A 60 -20.10 19.86 25.36
N ALA A 61 -20.99 19.31 26.17
CA ALA A 61 -21.30 17.90 26.32
C ALA A 61 -22.81 17.68 26.42
N GLY A 62 -23.26 16.43 26.20
CA GLY A 62 -24.65 16.05 26.32
C GLY A 62 -25.55 16.46 25.14
N VAL A 63 -24.93 16.70 23.94
CA VAL A 63 -25.68 16.86 22.68
C VAL A 63 -25.31 15.69 21.78
N GLU A 64 -26.29 14.87 21.50
CA GLU A 64 -26.20 13.76 20.52
C GLU A 64 -26.58 14.26 19.13
N MET A 65 -25.88 13.75 18.12
CA MET A 65 -26.09 14.13 16.72
C MET A 65 -26.34 12.87 15.86
N PRO A 66 -27.54 12.25 15.98
CA PRO A 66 -27.92 11.11 15.18
C PRO A 66 -28.09 11.51 13.71
N PHE A 67 -28.04 10.52 12.81
CA PHE A 67 -28.50 10.71 11.44
C PHE A 67 -30.01 10.79 11.41
N LEU A 68 -30.52 11.48 10.39
CA LEU A 68 -31.99 11.63 10.24
C LEU A 68 -32.69 10.26 10.18
N ASN A 69 -32.18 9.31 9.40
CA ASN A 69 -32.81 7.99 9.30
C ASN A 69 -32.86 7.25 10.65
N ASP A 70 -31.79 7.34 11.45
CA ASP A 70 -31.74 6.73 12.80
C ASP A 70 -32.83 7.32 13.71
N GLU A 71 -33.04 8.64 13.62
CA GLU A 71 -34.06 9.32 14.40
C GLU A 71 -35.48 8.99 13.92
N LEU A 72 -35.69 8.89 12.60
CA LEU A 72 -36.97 8.44 12.02
C LEU A 72 -37.30 6.99 12.39
N GLU A 73 -36.30 6.09 12.33
CA GLU A 73 -36.46 4.69 12.77
C GLU A 73 -36.84 4.61 14.27
N ARG A 74 -36.18 5.40 15.12
CA ARG A 74 -36.54 5.49 16.53
C ARG A 74 -38.02 5.89 16.72
N LEU A 75 -38.43 6.94 16.03
CA LEU A 75 -39.82 7.41 16.09
C LEU A 75 -40.83 6.36 15.64
N LEU A 76 -40.56 5.69 14.52
CA LEU A 76 -41.44 4.66 14.02
C LEU A 76 -41.52 3.48 14.99
N LYS A 77 -40.36 3.05 15.54
CA LYS A 77 -40.30 1.93 16.49
C LYS A 77 -41.00 2.23 17.82
N GLU A 78 -40.93 3.45 18.33
CA GLU A 78 -41.65 3.85 19.52
C GLU A 78 -43.18 3.83 19.33
N ASN A 79 -43.64 4.02 18.09
CA ASN A 79 -45.07 3.98 17.72
C ASN A 79 -45.57 2.60 17.31
N ASP A 80 -44.68 1.67 16.99
CA ASP A 80 -44.95 0.24 16.69
C ASP A 80 -44.03 -0.66 17.54
N PRO A 81 -44.22 -0.70 18.87
CA PRO A 81 -43.31 -1.44 19.76
C PRO A 81 -43.43 -2.97 19.62
N ASP A 82 -44.52 -3.47 19.09
CA ASP A 82 -44.77 -4.89 18.81
C ASP A 82 -44.25 -5.25 17.40
N GLY A 83 -43.90 -4.28 16.60
CA GLY A 83 -43.27 -4.46 15.28
C GLY A 83 -41.83 -4.97 15.42
N GLY A 84 -41.41 -5.78 14.46
CA GLY A 84 -40.02 -6.27 14.40
C GLY A 84 -38.99 -5.14 14.29
N GLU A 85 -37.72 -5.50 14.30
CA GLU A 85 -36.65 -4.55 14.07
C GLU A 85 -36.73 -3.97 12.65
N ILE A 86 -36.66 -2.65 12.51
CA ILE A 86 -36.67 -1.99 11.19
C ILE A 86 -35.33 -2.25 10.54
N ILE A 87 -35.38 -2.89 9.37
CA ILE A 87 -34.19 -3.20 8.56
C ILE A 87 -33.89 -2.01 7.67
N SER A 88 -32.67 -1.51 7.76
CA SER A 88 -32.23 -0.38 6.93
C SER A 88 -31.90 -0.83 5.51
N GLY A 89 -32.03 0.06 4.53
CA GLY A 89 -31.66 -0.20 3.14
C GLY A 89 -30.22 -0.68 2.94
N ARG A 90 -29.34 -0.40 3.93
CA ARG A 90 -27.97 -0.92 3.96
C ARG A 90 -27.90 -2.46 4.09
N ASP A 91 -28.94 -3.08 4.61
CA ASP A 91 -29.01 -4.54 4.85
C ASP A 91 -29.70 -5.27 3.70
N TYR A 92 -30.37 -4.56 2.79
CA TYR A 92 -31.03 -5.14 1.62
C TYR A 92 -30.12 -6.04 0.78
N PRO A 93 -28.85 -5.69 0.50
CA PRO A 93 -27.95 -6.58 -0.25
C PRO A 93 -27.82 -7.96 0.37
N LEU A 94 -27.82 -8.05 1.72
CA LEU A 94 -27.74 -9.34 2.45
C LEU A 94 -29.02 -10.15 2.33
N ILE A 95 -30.16 -9.49 2.44
CA ILE A 95 -31.47 -10.13 2.31
C ILE A 95 -31.66 -10.63 0.88
N ILE A 96 -31.32 -9.83 -0.11
CA ILE A 96 -31.38 -10.21 -1.52
C ILE A 96 -30.46 -11.40 -1.79
N LEU A 97 -29.25 -11.40 -1.24
CA LEU A 97 -28.33 -12.53 -1.36
C LEU A 97 -28.95 -13.81 -0.78
N ASN A 98 -29.54 -13.72 0.41
CA ASN A 98 -30.25 -14.84 1.04
C ASN A 98 -31.39 -15.36 0.16
N ILE A 99 -32.24 -14.48 -0.36
CA ILE A 99 -33.33 -14.84 -1.27
C ILE A 99 -32.79 -15.60 -2.49
N LEU A 100 -31.77 -15.08 -3.16
CA LEU A 100 -31.18 -15.72 -4.33
C LEU A 100 -30.54 -17.09 -4.01
N MET A 101 -30.01 -17.28 -2.80
CA MET A 101 -29.38 -18.51 -2.35
C MET A 101 -30.41 -19.58 -1.83
N THR A 102 -31.59 -19.15 -1.45
CA THR A 102 -32.61 -20.05 -0.89
C THR A 102 -33.77 -20.29 -1.84
N ASP A 103 -34.09 -19.33 -2.70
CA ASP A 103 -35.23 -19.37 -3.58
C ASP A 103 -34.81 -19.70 -5.04
N GLY A 104 -35.35 -20.79 -5.55
CA GLY A 104 -35.05 -21.31 -6.87
C GLY A 104 -36.00 -20.83 -7.98
N ARG A 105 -36.87 -19.81 -7.72
CA ARG A 105 -37.83 -19.28 -8.70
C ARG A 105 -37.18 -18.93 -10.04
N GLU A 106 -37.95 -19.13 -11.12
CA GLU A 106 -37.43 -18.93 -12.47
C GLU A 106 -37.17 -17.44 -12.77
N GLU A 107 -37.94 -16.55 -12.16
CA GLU A 107 -37.79 -15.10 -12.26
C GLU A 107 -36.39 -14.61 -11.88
N PHE A 108 -35.67 -15.34 -11.03
CA PHE A 108 -34.28 -15.03 -10.65
C PHE A 108 -33.23 -15.60 -11.63
N ALA A 109 -33.65 -16.29 -12.69
CA ALA A 109 -32.71 -16.86 -13.67
C ALA A 109 -31.75 -15.83 -14.31
N PRO A 110 -32.20 -14.60 -14.67
CA PRO A 110 -31.28 -13.57 -15.20
C PRO A 110 -30.18 -13.21 -14.21
N PHE A 111 -30.48 -13.10 -12.92
CA PHE A 111 -29.51 -12.77 -11.85
C PHE A 111 -28.52 -13.92 -11.63
N ARG A 112 -29.00 -15.16 -11.60
CA ARG A 112 -28.15 -16.35 -11.50
C ARG A 112 -27.23 -16.48 -12.72
N LYS A 113 -27.76 -16.23 -13.94
CA LYS A 113 -26.98 -16.25 -15.17
C LYS A 113 -25.85 -15.20 -15.17
N TYR A 114 -26.12 -14.01 -14.66
CA TYR A 114 -25.09 -12.96 -14.53
C TYR A 114 -23.95 -13.43 -13.59
N ILE A 115 -24.29 -14.06 -12.45
CA ILE A 115 -23.32 -14.52 -11.46
C ILE A 115 -22.52 -15.71 -12.00
N LYS A 116 -23.22 -16.72 -12.56
CA LYS A 116 -22.65 -18.01 -12.99
C LYS A 116 -22.09 -18.01 -14.42
N GLU A 117 -22.35 -16.99 -15.23
CA GLU A 117 -22.07 -16.93 -16.70
C GLU A 117 -22.77 -18.02 -17.52
N LYS A 118 -23.65 -18.79 -16.91
CA LYS A 118 -24.44 -19.86 -17.56
C LYS A 118 -25.77 -20.04 -16.84
N ASN A 119 -26.71 -20.64 -17.54
CA ASN A 119 -28.00 -20.95 -16.92
C ASN A 119 -27.77 -21.98 -15.80
N SER A 120 -28.28 -21.64 -14.62
CA SER A 120 -28.23 -22.54 -13.45
C SER A 120 -29.63 -22.62 -12.88
N PRO A 121 -30.33 -23.78 -12.98
CA PRO A 121 -31.61 -23.98 -12.34
C PRO A 121 -31.49 -24.09 -10.82
N GLY A 122 -32.54 -23.74 -10.11
CA GLY A 122 -32.62 -23.82 -8.65
C GLY A 122 -31.90 -22.65 -7.94
N PRO A 123 -31.74 -22.71 -6.61
CA PRO A 123 -31.13 -21.68 -5.81
C PRO A 123 -29.68 -21.38 -6.21
N LEU A 124 -29.22 -20.16 -5.95
CA LEU A 124 -27.86 -19.74 -6.24
C LEU A 124 -26.87 -20.45 -5.32
N THR A 125 -25.88 -21.11 -5.90
CA THR A 125 -24.71 -21.64 -5.16
C THR A 125 -23.46 -20.87 -5.61
N ILE A 126 -22.64 -20.40 -4.69
CA ILE A 126 -21.41 -19.65 -4.98
C ILE A 126 -20.21 -20.54 -4.68
N VAL A 127 -19.46 -20.92 -5.72
CA VAL A 127 -18.32 -21.85 -5.60
C VAL A 127 -16.97 -21.21 -5.92
N SER A 128 -16.96 -20.05 -6.58
CA SER A 128 -15.71 -19.35 -6.95
C SER A 128 -15.69 -17.92 -6.43
N GLN A 129 -14.48 -17.38 -6.27
CA GLN A 129 -14.28 -15.96 -5.87
C GLN A 129 -14.85 -15.00 -6.92
N ARG A 130 -14.76 -15.35 -8.20
CA ARG A 130 -15.33 -14.55 -9.29
C ARG A 130 -16.85 -14.46 -9.18
N GLU A 131 -17.52 -15.59 -8.92
CA GLU A 131 -18.95 -15.62 -8.68
C GLU A 131 -19.34 -14.80 -7.44
N ALA A 132 -18.58 -14.93 -6.35
CA ALA A 132 -18.83 -14.15 -5.13
C ALA A 132 -18.71 -12.63 -5.37
N LYS A 133 -17.70 -12.17 -6.09
CA LYS A 133 -17.55 -10.73 -6.44
C LYS A 133 -18.72 -10.24 -7.29
N ARG A 134 -19.17 -11.01 -8.27
CA ARG A 134 -20.34 -10.67 -9.09
C ARG A 134 -21.64 -10.65 -8.29
N ALA A 135 -21.82 -11.63 -7.39
CA ALA A 135 -22.95 -11.64 -6.48
C ALA A 135 -22.99 -10.39 -5.60
N VAL A 136 -21.84 -10.03 -4.97
CA VAL A 136 -21.70 -8.80 -4.17
C VAL A 136 -22.07 -7.56 -4.99
N GLN A 137 -21.55 -7.43 -6.20
CA GLN A 137 -21.83 -6.28 -7.07
C GLN A 137 -23.32 -6.21 -7.43
N LEU A 138 -23.91 -7.31 -7.82
CA LEU A 138 -25.32 -7.37 -8.20
C LEU A 138 -26.25 -7.05 -7.02
N VAL A 139 -26.06 -7.71 -5.87
CA VAL A 139 -26.95 -7.51 -4.72
C VAL A 139 -26.84 -6.11 -4.13
N ASN A 140 -25.64 -5.50 -4.18
CA ASN A 140 -25.46 -4.10 -3.79
C ASN A 140 -26.23 -3.16 -4.73
N THR A 141 -26.16 -3.40 -6.03
CA THR A 141 -26.91 -2.58 -7.01
C THR A 141 -28.41 -2.73 -6.84
N LEU A 142 -28.90 -3.97 -6.72
CA LEU A 142 -30.34 -4.23 -6.50
C LEU A 142 -30.83 -3.67 -5.16
N GLY A 143 -30.04 -3.85 -4.09
CA GLY A 143 -30.38 -3.31 -2.77
C GLY A 143 -30.51 -1.80 -2.76
N GLN A 144 -29.56 -1.12 -3.43
CA GLN A 144 -29.61 0.35 -3.58
C GLN A 144 -30.82 0.81 -4.41
N LEU A 145 -31.17 0.07 -5.48
CA LEU A 145 -32.33 0.40 -6.31
C LEU A 145 -33.64 0.24 -5.53
N ILE A 146 -33.82 -0.86 -4.80
CA ILE A 146 -35.04 -1.10 -4.02
C ILE A 146 -35.17 -0.05 -2.92
N ASP A 147 -34.09 0.26 -2.20
CA ASP A 147 -34.08 1.32 -1.18
C ASP A 147 -34.46 2.71 -1.79
N ASP A 148 -33.95 3.01 -2.97
CA ASP A 148 -34.27 4.26 -3.69
C ASP A 148 -35.71 4.28 -4.19
N TYR A 149 -36.26 3.15 -4.66
CA TYR A 149 -37.66 3.03 -5.06
C TYR A 149 -38.63 3.24 -3.87
N GLU A 150 -38.33 2.64 -2.71
CA GLU A 150 -39.10 2.86 -1.50
C GLU A 150 -39.04 4.33 -1.05
N ALA A 151 -37.84 4.90 -0.97
CA ALA A 151 -37.65 6.29 -0.56
C ALA A 151 -38.35 7.32 -1.47
N THR A 152 -38.53 7.00 -2.75
CA THR A 152 -39.05 7.91 -3.78
C THR A 152 -40.47 7.58 -4.27
N GLY A 153 -41.04 6.43 -3.83
CA GLY A 153 -42.40 6.01 -4.18
C GLY A 153 -42.51 5.31 -5.54
N TYR A 154 -41.37 4.88 -6.14
CA TYR A 154 -41.34 4.19 -7.43
C TYR A 154 -41.46 2.66 -7.35
N LEU A 155 -41.60 2.08 -6.18
CA LEU A 155 -41.71 0.63 -6.04
C LEU A 155 -42.87 0.02 -6.83
N SER A 156 -43.98 0.74 -6.97
CA SER A 156 -45.16 0.32 -7.78
C SER A 156 -44.88 0.17 -9.28
N LEU A 157 -43.85 0.85 -9.80
CA LEU A 157 -43.47 0.71 -11.21
C LEU A 157 -42.97 -0.69 -11.54
N LEU A 158 -42.44 -1.43 -10.60
CA LEU A 158 -42.01 -2.80 -10.82
C LEU A 158 -43.18 -3.69 -11.23
N GLU A 159 -44.37 -3.47 -10.69
CA GLU A 159 -45.58 -4.19 -11.10
C GLU A 159 -46.03 -3.77 -12.51
N GLU A 160 -45.96 -2.48 -12.84
CA GLU A 160 -46.39 -1.95 -14.14
C GLU A 160 -45.49 -2.42 -15.29
N PHE A 161 -44.17 -2.48 -15.06
CA PHE A 161 -43.21 -2.76 -16.12
C PHE A 161 -42.62 -4.19 -16.06
N LYS A 162 -43.07 -5.05 -15.15
CA LYS A 162 -42.56 -6.43 -14.99
C LYS A 162 -42.55 -7.25 -16.28
N ASP A 163 -43.56 -7.07 -17.16
CA ASP A 163 -43.67 -7.86 -18.39
C ASP A 163 -42.78 -7.35 -19.54
N ARG A 164 -42.13 -6.21 -19.37
CA ARG A 164 -41.23 -5.63 -20.38
C ARG A 164 -39.85 -6.28 -20.43
N SER A 165 -39.41 -6.85 -19.29
CA SER A 165 -38.08 -7.46 -19.17
C SER A 165 -38.09 -8.56 -18.14
N ASP A 166 -37.37 -9.67 -18.40
CA ASP A 166 -37.16 -10.72 -17.38
C ASP A 166 -36.36 -10.22 -16.16
N ILE A 167 -35.56 -9.16 -16.32
CA ILE A 167 -34.88 -8.49 -15.21
C ILE A 167 -35.90 -7.84 -14.28
N PHE A 168 -36.87 -7.12 -14.82
CA PHE A 168 -37.90 -6.44 -14.00
C PHE A 168 -38.87 -7.44 -13.35
N LYS A 169 -39.16 -8.60 -13.99
CA LYS A 169 -39.82 -9.72 -13.30
C LYS A 169 -39.01 -10.20 -12.09
N GLY A 170 -37.69 -10.32 -12.24
CA GLY A 170 -36.79 -10.69 -11.16
C GLY A 170 -36.78 -9.67 -10.02
N GLU A 171 -36.71 -8.38 -10.32
CA GLU A 171 -36.80 -7.30 -9.34
C GLU A 171 -38.16 -7.25 -8.62
N GLN A 172 -39.24 -7.41 -9.36
CA GLN A 172 -40.57 -7.47 -8.77
C GLN A 172 -40.72 -8.68 -7.85
N ALA A 173 -40.22 -9.85 -8.27
CA ALA A 173 -40.20 -11.06 -7.43
C ALA A 173 -39.33 -10.87 -6.18
N LEU A 174 -38.23 -10.11 -6.25
CA LEU A 174 -37.45 -9.73 -5.07
C LEU A 174 -38.24 -8.85 -4.11
N ALA A 175 -38.89 -7.79 -4.65
CA ALA A 175 -39.72 -6.90 -3.85
C ALA A 175 -40.87 -7.66 -3.15
N GLU A 176 -41.48 -8.63 -3.86
CA GLU A 176 -42.47 -9.54 -3.25
C GLU A 176 -41.91 -10.42 -2.14
N SER A 177 -40.71 -10.98 -2.34
CA SER A 177 -40.04 -11.80 -1.32
C SER A 177 -39.63 -10.97 -0.10
N MET A 178 -39.42 -9.68 -0.28
CA MET A 178 -39.10 -8.75 0.80
C MET A 178 -40.35 -8.18 1.51
N LYS A 179 -41.56 -8.59 1.13
CA LYS A 179 -42.78 -8.09 1.76
C LYS A 179 -42.86 -8.27 3.28
N ASP A 180 -42.22 -9.31 3.82
CA ASP A 180 -42.16 -9.54 5.26
C ASP A 180 -41.04 -8.80 5.97
N VAL A 181 -40.11 -8.16 5.23
CA VAL A 181 -39.06 -7.31 5.76
C VAL A 181 -39.69 -6.04 6.32
N GLN A 182 -39.39 -5.70 7.55
CA GLN A 182 -39.86 -4.47 8.21
C GLN A 182 -39.02 -3.27 7.74
N SER A 183 -39.39 -2.66 6.58
CA SER A 183 -38.75 -1.44 6.10
C SER A 183 -39.37 -0.20 6.75
N GLN A 184 -38.67 0.95 6.65
CA GLN A 184 -39.20 2.22 7.13
C GLN A 184 -40.56 2.55 6.47
N GLN A 185 -40.67 2.33 5.16
CA GLN A 185 -41.90 2.58 4.43
C GLN A 185 -43.04 1.71 4.95
N LYS A 186 -42.80 0.41 5.10
CA LYS A 186 -43.85 -0.53 5.55
C LYS A 186 -44.36 -0.21 6.95
N VAL A 187 -43.45 0.06 7.89
CA VAL A 187 -43.83 0.46 9.24
C VAL A 187 -44.61 1.78 9.20
N PHE A 188 -44.17 2.75 8.42
CA PHE A 188 -44.86 4.01 8.27
C PHE A 188 -46.25 3.84 7.63
N ASP A 189 -46.42 2.98 6.62
CA ASP A 189 -47.71 2.71 5.98
C ASP A 189 -48.73 2.15 6.97
N SER A 190 -48.29 1.33 7.94
CA SER A 190 -49.16 0.86 9.04
C SER A 190 -49.57 1.99 10.01
N LEU A 191 -48.75 3.01 10.13
CA LEU A 191 -48.94 4.15 11.02
C LEU A 191 -49.58 5.37 10.37
N ARG A 192 -49.60 5.44 9.03
CA ARG A 192 -50.02 6.63 8.24
C ARG A 192 -51.40 7.21 8.64
N GLY A 193 -52.35 6.35 9.01
CA GLY A 193 -53.70 6.74 9.47
C GLY A 193 -53.81 7.07 10.95
N SER A 194 -52.73 6.92 11.74
CA SER A 194 -52.74 7.15 13.17
C SER A 194 -52.05 8.48 13.54
N GLU A 195 -52.24 8.93 14.77
CA GLU A 195 -51.42 9.99 15.35
C GLU A 195 -50.24 9.39 16.12
N PRO A 196 -49.05 10.06 16.10
CA PRO A 196 -47.93 9.61 16.89
C PRO A 196 -48.29 9.50 18.39
N LYS A 197 -47.87 8.38 19.00
CA LYS A 197 -48.07 8.10 20.42
C LYS A 197 -46.81 8.54 21.23
N GLY A 198 -46.98 8.76 22.51
CA GLY A 198 -45.88 9.08 23.40
C GLY A 198 -45.90 10.54 23.90
N PRO A 199 -44.96 10.92 24.75
CA PRO A 199 -44.84 12.29 25.23
C PRO A 199 -44.41 13.21 24.06
N THR A 200 -44.88 14.46 24.11
CA THR A 200 -44.49 15.47 23.13
C THR A 200 -42.99 15.71 23.22
N GLU A 201 -42.28 15.34 22.20
CA GLU A 201 -40.84 15.54 22.05
C GLU A 201 -40.53 16.68 21.09
N ARG A 202 -39.34 17.22 21.21
CA ARG A 202 -38.80 18.15 20.25
C ARG A 202 -37.82 17.43 19.32
N ILE A 203 -38.10 17.49 18.02
CA ILE A 203 -37.30 16.89 16.95
C ILE A 203 -36.60 18.03 16.19
N ILE A 204 -35.28 18.05 16.24
CA ILE A 204 -34.47 19.09 15.61
C ILE A 204 -33.72 18.52 14.40
N LEU A 205 -33.94 19.14 13.24
CA LEU A 205 -33.24 18.83 11.98
C LEU A 205 -32.28 19.97 11.65
N PHE A 206 -30.99 19.68 11.46
CA PHE A 206 -30.00 20.70 11.19
C PHE A 206 -29.17 20.37 9.92
N GLY A 207 -29.17 21.30 8.97
CA GLY A 207 -28.33 21.21 7.76
C GLY A 207 -28.92 20.42 6.60
N HIS A 208 -30.12 19.85 6.75
CA HIS A 208 -30.81 19.15 5.66
C HIS A 208 -31.40 20.14 4.66
N THR A 209 -31.05 20.03 3.37
CA THR A 209 -31.60 20.87 2.28
C THR A 209 -32.75 20.20 1.55
N LEU A 210 -32.61 18.90 1.36
CA LEU A 210 -33.60 18.08 0.63
C LEU A 210 -33.91 16.84 1.48
N LEU A 211 -35.19 16.54 1.59
CA LEU A 211 -35.71 15.31 2.19
C LEU A 211 -36.29 14.45 1.08
N THR A 212 -36.18 13.13 1.22
CA THR A 212 -36.89 12.22 0.33
C THR A 212 -38.41 12.35 0.58
N PRO A 213 -39.26 11.98 -0.37
CA PRO A 213 -40.71 11.96 -0.18
C PRO A 213 -41.12 11.23 1.10
N LEU A 214 -40.60 10.03 1.33
CA LEU A 214 -40.88 9.24 2.54
C LEU A 214 -40.46 9.97 3.83
N GLN A 215 -39.25 10.51 3.87
CA GLN A 215 -38.75 11.26 5.04
C GLN A 215 -39.65 12.47 5.34
N ARG A 216 -40.10 13.18 4.29
CA ARG A 216 -41.00 14.34 4.46
C ARG A 216 -42.34 13.90 5.04
N GLU A 217 -42.94 12.83 4.52
CA GLU A 217 -44.22 12.31 5.02
C GLU A 217 -44.13 11.88 6.50
N ILE A 218 -43.03 11.19 6.89
CA ILE A 218 -42.81 10.79 8.29
C ILE A 218 -42.67 12.03 9.19
N ILE A 219 -41.92 13.04 8.74
CA ILE A 219 -41.72 14.29 9.50
C ILE A 219 -43.04 15.06 9.63
N GLU A 220 -43.86 15.18 8.57
CA GLU A 220 -45.17 15.80 8.60
C GLU A 220 -46.13 15.05 9.51
N TRP A 221 -46.06 13.73 9.52
CA TRP A 221 -46.82 12.89 10.46
C TRP A 221 -46.37 13.12 11.89
N ALA A 222 -45.05 13.13 12.18
CA ALA A 222 -44.52 13.42 13.51
C ALA A 222 -44.91 14.82 14.03
N ALA A 223 -44.98 15.80 13.13
CA ALA A 223 -45.35 17.17 13.47
C ALA A 223 -46.80 17.36 13.97
N LYS A 224 -47.66 16.30 13.85
CA LYS A 224 -49.03 16.34 14.42
C LYS A 224 -49.01 16.40 15.95
N THR A 225 -48.07 15.73 16.60
CA THR A 225 -48.00 15.64 18.09
C THR A 225 -46.65 16.12 18.67
N HIS A 226 -45.59 16.09 17.90
CA HIS A 226 -44.24 16.57 18.31
C HIS A 226 -43.96 17.95 17.77
N GLU A 227 -43.04 18.67 18.44
CA GLU A 227 -42.54 19.95 17.94
C GLU A 227 -41.36 19.67 17.00
N VAL A 228 -41.53 19.80 15.68
CA VAL A 228 -40.47 19.63 14.71
C VAL A 228 -39.89 20.97 14.29
N VAL A 229 -38.61 21.15 14.47
CA VAL A 229 -37.87 22.34 14.08
C VAL A 229 -36.82 21.99 13.04
N TRP A 230 -36.92 22.63 11.89
CA TRP A 230 -36.00 22.38 10.78
C TRP A 230 -35.15 23.63 10.49
N TYR A 231 -33.85 23.55 10.75
CA TYR A 231 -32.85 24.52 10.37
C TYR A 231 -32.31 24.18 8.97
N GLN A 232 -32.92 24.79 7.95
CA GLN A 232 -32.68 24.50 6.55
C GLN A 232 -31.70 25.51 5.94
N PRO A 233 -30.48 25.12 5.57
CA PRO A 233 -29.61 26.00 4.82
C PRO A 233 -30.09 26.16 3.39
N LYS A 234 -30.04 27.40 2.87
CA LYS A 234 -30.32 27.74 1.48
C LYS A 234 -29.00 27.91 0.74
N ALA A 235 -28.75 27.06 -0.25
CA ALA A 235 -27.59 27.21 -1.12
C ALA A 235 -27.81 28.39 -2.09
N LYS A 236 -26.83 29.27 -2.22
CA LYS A 236 -26.81 30.36 -3.18
C LYS A 236 -26.20 29.91 -4.51
N THR A 237 -26.65 30.52 -5.60
CA THR A 237 -26.06 30.40 -6.92
C THR A 237 -24.96 31.42 -7.20
N SER A 238 -24.71 32.33 -6.26
CA SER A 238 -23.68 33.34 -6.32
C SER A 238 -22.87 33.35 -5.03
N VAL A 239 -21.66 33.80 -5.09
CA VAL A 239 -20.76 33.98 -3.94
C VAL A 239 -21.21 35.22 -3.15
N ASP A 240 -21.02 35.22 -1.83
CA ASP A 240 -21.33 36.35 -0.97
C ASP A 240 -20.48 37.58 -1.29
N ASP A 241 -21.04 38.79 -1.10
CA ASP A 241 -20.30 40.04 -1.22
C ASP A 241 -19.11 40.03 -0.24
N GLY A 242 -17.90 40.23 -0.81
CA GLY A 242 -16.66 40.26 -0.03
C GLY A 242 -15.87 38.93 -0.07
N VAL A 243 -16.42 37.87 -0.65
CA VAL A 243 -15.67 36.63 -0.95
C VAL A 243 -15.05 36.71 -2.33
N SER A 244 -13.75 36.50 -2.42
CA SER A 244 -13.03 36.43 -3.71
C SER A 244 -13.37 35.16 -4.44
N LEU A 245 -13.81 35.27 -5.70
CA LEU A 245 -14.07 34.09 -6.57
C LEU A 245 -13.03 34.03 -7.69
N ARG A 246 -12.40 32.88 -7.86
CA ARG A 246 -11.45 32.61 -8.94
C ARG A 246 -11.80 31.32 -9.64
N VAL A 247 -11.53 31.29 -10.94
CA VAL A 247 -11.64 30.06 -11.76
C VAL A 247 -10.26 29.79 -12.37
N VAL A 248 -9.74 28.57 -12.17
CA VAL A 248 -8.40 28.19 -12.58
C VAL A 248 -8.44 26.94 -13.45
N GLY A 249 -7.89 27.04 -14.66
CA GLY A 249 -7.60 25.90 -15.53
C GLY A 249 -6.16 25.43 -15.36
N ALA A 250 -5.96 24.23 -14.87
CA ALA A 250 -4.63 23.65 -14.68
C ALA A 250 -4.34 22.55 -15.72
N PRO A 251 -3.12 22.43 -16.27
CA PRO A 251 -2.79 21.41 -17.25
C PRO A 251 -2.59 20.04 -16.58
N GLY A 252 -3.71 19.32 -16.41
CA GLY A 252 -3.75 18.00 -15.80
C GLY A 252 -3.90 17.99 -14.28
N ILE A 253 -4.25 16.82 -13.74
CA ILE A 253 -4.60 16.63 -12.32
C ILE A 253 -3.46 17.00 -11.37
N ARG A 254 -2.23 16.57 -11.68
CA ARG A 254 -1.08 16.85 -10.82
C ARG A 254 -0.83 18.36 -10.68
N ARG A 255 -0.87 19.08 -11.78
CA ARG A 255 -0.66 20.54 -11.78
C ARG A 255 -1.78 21.27 -11.07
N GLU A 256 -3.01 20.75 -11.16
CA GLU A 256 -4.14 21.28 -10.40
C GLU A 256 -3.91 21.14 -8.88
N VAL A 257 -3.43 20.00 -8.42
CA VAL A 257 -3.11 19.77 -6.99
C VAL A 257 -1.90 20.62 -6.55
N GLU A 258 -0.88 20.77 -7.38
CA GLU A 258 0.28 21.63 -7.10
C GLU A 258 -0.13 23.11 -7.00
N MET A 259 -1.02 23.58 -7.86
CA MET A 259 -1.62 24.93 -7.78
C MET A 259 -2.35 25.16 -6.46
N VAL A 260 -3.16 24.19 -6.04
CA VAL A 260 -3.86 24.26 -4.75
C VAL A 260 -2.88 24.32 -3.59
N HIS A 261 -1.82 23.50 -3.61
CA HIS A 261 -0.78 23.48 -2.60
C HIS A 261 -0.07 24.84 -2.49
N GLU A 262 0.32 25.44 -3.61
CA GLU A 262 0.95 26.77 -3.64
C GLU A 262 0.02 27.84 -3.06
N ARG A 263 -1.25 27.86 -3.49
CA ARG A 263 -2.22 28.86 -3.01
C ARG A 263 -2.56 28.68 -1.52
N ILE A 264 -2.51 27.47 -1.01
CA ILE A 264 -2.65 27.24 0.44
C ILE A 264 -1.46 27.85 1.20
N LEU A 265 -0.25 27.69 0.68
CA LEU A 265 0.93 28.31 1.28
C LEU A 265 0.81 29.84 1.24
N ASP A 266 0.39 30.41 0.11
CA ASP A 266 0.17 31.84 -0.04
C ASP A 266 -0.95 32.37 0.88
N ALA A 267 -1.98 31.57 1.16
CA ALA A 267 -3.03 31.94 2.08
C ALA A 267 -2.54 32.01 3.53
N VAL A 268 -1.64 31.13 3.95
CA VAL A 268 -1.15 31.01 5.34
C VAL A 268 0.12 31.83 5.57
N TRP A 269 1.01 31.95 4.57
CA TRP A 269 2.32 32.60 4.69
C TRP A 269 2.38 33.86 3.87
N ALA A 270 3.15 34.84 4.34
CA ALA A 270 3.54 36.04 3.59
C ALA A 270 5.05 36.23 3.72
N GLU A 271 5.67 36.82 2.72
CA GLU A 271 7.06 37.25 2.81
C GLU A 271 7.17 38.56 3.62
N ASN A 272 8.08 38.60 4.57
CA ASN A 272 8.43 39.84 5.23
C ASN A 272 9.38 40.70 4.34
N LYS A 273 9.73 41.89 4.81
CA LYS A 273 10.63 42.80 4.09
C LYS A 273 12.03 42.23 3.82
N ASP A 274 12.39 41.14 4.50
CA ASP A 274 13.69 40.44 4.38
C ASP A 274 13.57 39.16 3.53
N GLY A 275 12.42 38.91 2.86
CA GLY A 275 12.17 37.71 2.06
C GLY A 275 11.97 36.45 2.88
N LYS A 276 11.74 36.55 4.20
CA LYS A 276 11.48 35.35 5.04
C LYS A 276 9.99 35.08 5.17
N PRO A 277 9.54 33.83 5.11
CA PRO A 277 8.14 33.49 5.31
C PRO A 277 7.70 33.79 6.74
N VAL A 278 6.61 34.54 6.89
CA VAL A 278 5.96 34.87 8.16
C VAL A 278 4.51 34.45 8.05
N LYS A 279 4.02 33.75 9.06
CA LYS A 279 2.62 33.31 9.11
C LYS A 279 1.70 34.52 9.18
N LYS A 280 0.67 34.56 8.35
CA LYS A 280 -0.36 35.59 8.38
C LYS A 280 -1.21 35.47 9.64
N ASP A 281 -1.51 36.58 10.28
CA ASP A 281 -2.37 36.60 11.45
C ASP A 281 -3.79 36.16 11.09
N GLY A 282 -4.35 35.30 11.92
CA GLY A 282 -5.76 34.91 11.84
C GLY A 282 -6.07 33.84 10.79
N VAL A 283 -5.08 33.21 10.11
CA VAL A 283 -5.29 32.10 9.17
C VAL A 283 -4.48 30.90 9.59
N ASP A 284 -5.17 29.79 9.78
CA ASP A 284 -4.59 28.48 10.07
C ASP A 284 -4.92 27.48 8.96
N PHE A 285 -4.10 26.44 8.80
CA PHE A 285 -4.41 25.35 7.87
C PHE A 285 -5.78 24.70 8.14
N SER A 286 -6.26 24.70 9.39
CA SER A 286 -7.61 24.22 9.75
C SER A 286 -8.76 25.11 9.26
N ASP A 287 -8.48 26.30 8.75
CA ASP A 287 -9.47 27.21 8.15
C ASP A 287 -9.65 27.00 6.64
N ILE A 288 -8.94 26.00 6.08
CA ILE A 288 -8.86 25.74 4.64
C ILE A 288 -9.45 24.38 4.33
N ALA A 289 -10.26 24.30 3.27
CA ALA A 289 -10.78 23.06 2.74
C ALA A 289 -10.44 22.86 1.25
N VAL A 290 -10.17 21.62 0.86
CA VAL A 290 -10.09 21.18 -0.53
C VAL A 290 -11.19 20.18 -0.79
N LEU A 291 -12.12 20.54 -1.67
CA LEU A 291 -13.26 19.74 -2.04
C LEU A 291 -12.98 19.05 -3.37
N VAL A 292 -13.07 17.74 -3.40
CA VAL A 292 -12.69 16.92 -4.55
C VAL A 292 -13.95 16.31 -5.17
N THR A 293 -14.08 16.41 -6.49
CA THR A 293 -15.23 15.82 -7.21
C THR A 293 -15.11 14.30 -7.36
N ASP A 294 -13.88 13.78 -7.49
CA ASP A 294 -13.56 12.36 -7.68
C ASP A 294 -12.34 11.99 -6.81
N MET A 295 -12.58 11.63 -5.56
CA MET A 295 -11.52 11.32 -4.60
C MET A 295 -10.60 10.17 -5.07
N PRO A 296 -11.09 9.02 -5.58
CA PRO A 296 -10.24 7.95 -6.06
C PRO A 296 -9.22 8.40 -7.11
N LYS A 297 -9.62 9.29 -8.01
CA LYS A 297 -8.76 9.80 -9.09
C LYS A 297 -7.70 10.79 -8.60
N TYR A 298 -8.03 11.61 -7.60
CA TYR A 298 -7.17 12.69 -7.10
C TYR A 298 -6.28 12.30 -5.95
N ARG A 299 -6.67 11.31 -5.17
CA ARG A 299 -6.05 10.96 -3.88
C ARG A 299 -4.54 10.77 -3.97
N THR A 300 -4.06 9.91 -4.88
CA THR A 300 -2.63 9.62 -5.01
C THR A 300 -1.80 10.88 -5.32
N MET A 301 -2.37 11.80 -6.12
CA MET A 301 -1.71 13.06 -6.44
C MET A 301 -1.71 14.01 -5.23
N ILE A 302 -2.80 14.06 -4.48
CA ILE A 302 -2.90 14.85 -3.25
C ILE A 302 -1.86 14.37 -2.23
N GLU A 303 -1.82 13.07 -1.95
CA GLU A 303 -0.85 12.50 -1.01
C GLU A 303 0.59 12.77 -1.49
N SER A 304 0.90 12.54 -2.78
CA SER A 304 2.23 12.79 -3.34
C SER A 304 2.69 14.24 -3.24
N VAL A 305 1.79 15.21 -3.44
CA VAL A 305 2.13 16.64 -3.43
C VAL A 305 2.20 17.19 -2.00
N PHE A 306 1.22 16.84 -1.15
CA PHE A 306 1.12 17.38 0.21
C PHE A 306 2.11 16.72 1.20
N GLU A 307 2.47 15.45 1.00
CA GLU A 307 3.49 14.77 1.80
C GLU A 307 4.91 15.05 1.30
N GLY A 308 5.04 15.64 0.10
CA GLY A 308 6.31 16.00 -0.52
C GLY A 308 6.95 17.24 0.09
N ARG A 309 7.31 18.21 -0.75
CA ARG A 309 7.94 19.45 -0.31
C ARG A 309 6.98 20.37 0.42
N GLY A 310 7.46 20.99 1.50
CA GLY A 310 6.70 21.98 2.28
C GLY A 310 5.52 21.38 3.01
N GLN A 311 5.68 20.19 3.55
CA GLN A 311 4.70 19.39 4.30
C GLN A 311 3.53 20.20 4.88
N ILE A 312 2.45 20.33 4.11
CA ILE A 312 1.21 20.90 4.62
C ILE A 312 0.49 19.82 5.43
N PRO A 313 0.21 20.03 6.72
CA PRO A 313 -0.57 19.08 7.46
C PRO A 313 -1.99 19.02 6.87
N PHE A 314 -2.49 17.83 6.57
CA PHE A 314 -3.81 17.63 6.00
C PHE A 314 -4.53 16.42 6.58
N GLY A 315 -5.84 16.40 6.45
CA GLY A 315 -6.70 15.27 6.81
C GLY A 315 -7.62 14.91 5.65
N LEU A 316 -7.61 13.62 5.26
CA LEU A 316 -8.53 13.05 4.27
C LEU A 316 -9.78 12.51 4.97
N ILE A 317 -10.98 12.93 4.54
CA ILE A 317 -12.25 12.52 5.16
C ILE A 317 -12.80 11.25 4.50
N ASP A 318 -12.81 11.19 3.17
CA ASP A 318 -13.45 10.13 2.39
C ASP A 318 -12.43 9.07 1.91
N ALA A 319 -11.42 8.78 2.72
CA ALA A 319 -10.47 7.72 2.42
C ALA A 319 -11.06 6.36 2.84
N THR A 320 -11.03 5.38 1.95
CA THR A 320 -11.37 4.00 2.30
C THR A 320 -10.26 3.36 3.13
N THR A 321 -10.61 2.50 4.06
CA THR A 321 -9.63 1.82 4.93
C THR A 321 -8.67 0.93 4.17
N SER A 322 -9.13 0.33 3.05
CA SER A 322 -8.32 -0.51 2.17
C SER A 322 -7.10 0.21 1.58
N ASP A 323 -7.08 1.53 1.65
CA ASP A 323 -6.06 2.32 0.99
C ASP A 323 -4.89 2.69 1.91
N TYR A 324 -5.01 2.54 3.24
CA TYR A 324 -3.97 3.02 4.17
C TYR A 324 -3.91 2.26 5.50
N SER A 325 -4.82 1.32 5.75
CA SER A 325 -4.87 0.65 7.05
C SER A 325 -4.01 -0.61 7.07
N SER A 326 -2.90 -0.55 7.77
CA SER A 326 -2.10 -1.74 8.07
C SER A 326 -2.87 -2.78 8.88
N TYR A 327 -3.83 -2.36 9.71
CA TYR A 327 -4.65 -3.28 10.49
C TYR A 327 -5.60 -4.09 9.59
N LEU A 328 -6.25 -3.42 8.63
CA LEU A 328 -7.10 -4.08 7.64
C LEU A 328 -6.27 -5.01 6.74
N ASP A 329 -5.12 -4.53 6.24
CA ASP A 329 -4.23 -5.36 5.41
C ASP A 329 -3.76 -6.61 6.15
N GLY A 330 -3.41 -6.46 7.44
CA GLY A 330 -3.05 -7.59 8.29
C GLY A 330 -4.20 -8.58 8.46
N PHE A 331 -5.42 -8.08 8.69
CA PHE A 331 -6.62 -8.91 8.77
C PHE A 331 -6.87 -9.69 7.47
N LEU A 332 -6.83 -9.02 6.33
CA LEU A 332 -7.02 -9.63 5.01
C LEU A 332 -5.92 -10.64 4.68
N ALA A 333 -4.66 -10.34 5.03
CA ALA A 333 -3.55 -11.28 4.84
C ALA A 333 -3.70 -12.57 5.67
N LEU A 334 -4.19 -12.46 6.90
CA LEU A 334 -4.51 -13.64 7.73
C LEU A 334 -5.69 -14.45 7.17
N MET A 335 -6.72 -13.77 6.65
CA MET A 335 -7.84 -14.44 5.96
C MET A 335 -7.37 -15.15 4.69
N ASP A 336 -6.45 -14.58 3.93
CA ASP A 336 -5.85 -15.21 2.75
C ASP A 336 -5.10 -16.50 3.11
N ILE A 337 -4.34 -16.51 4.21
CA ILE A 337 -3.68 -17.72 4.70
C ILE A 337 -4.74 -18.77 5.13
N ALA A 338 -5.77 -18.37 5.88
CA ALA A 338 -6.82 -19.26 6.31
C ALA A 338 -7.55 -19.91 5.12
N ARG A 339 -7.79 -19.17 4.07
CA ARG A 339 -8.57 -19.59 2.90
C ARG A 339 -7.77 -20.40 1.89
N TYR A 340 -6.54 -19.97 1.61
CA TYR A 340 -5.73 -20.54 0.51
C TYR A 340 -4.51 -21.31 0.99
N GLY A 341 -4.32 -21.43 2.30
CA GLY A 341 -3.20 -22.14 2.90
C GLY A 341 -1.93 -21.32 3.04
N LEU A 342 -1.00 -21.88 3.78
CA LEU A 342 0.25 -21.26 4.19
C LEU A 342 1.33 -21.45 3.10
N ASN A 343 1.31 -20.63 2.06
CA ASN A 343 2.44 -20.56 1.13
C ASN A 343 3.41 -19.43 1.53
N ARG A 344 4.63 -19.46 1.00
CA ARG A 344 5.69 -18.49 1.33
C ARG A 344 5.25 -17.04 1.13
N ARG A 345 4.62 -16.72 0.00
CA ARG A 345 4.19 -15.37 -0.32
C ARG A 345 3.18 -14.83 0.69
N ARG A 346 2.15 -15.63 1.02
CA ARG A 346 1.11 -15.23 1.98
C ARG A 346 1.66 -15.12 3.39
N LEU A 347 2.52 -16.08 3.79
CA LEU A 347 3.17 -16.04 5.09
C LEU A 347 3.94 -14.74 5.26
N PHE A 348 4.87 -14.44 4.37
CA PHE A 348 5.69 -13.24 4.50
C PHE A 348 4.92 -11.94 4.23
N ALA A 349 3.84 -11.95 3.45
CA ALA A 349 2.93 -10.81 3.36
C ALA A 349 2.30 -10.50 4.73
N ALA A 350 1.82 -11.52 5.45
CA ALA A 350 1.27 -11.35 6.79
C ALA A 350 2.35 -10.95 7.82
N LEU A 351 3.52 -11.64 7.82
CA LEU A 351 4.61 -11.34 8.75
C LEU A 351 5.24 -9.94 8.52
N SER A 352 5.22 -9.42 7.30
CA SER A 352 5.70 -8.08 7.01
C SER A 352 4.76 -6.97 7.50
N ASN A 353 3.54 -7.32 7.90
CA ASN A 353 2.56 -6.36 8.37
C ASN A 353 2.88 -5.87 9.79
N PRO A 354 2.98 -4.55 10.06
CA PRO A 354 3.36 -4.02 11.36
C PRO A 354 2.36 -4.33 12.48
N CYS A 355 1.07 -4.51 12.17
CA CYS A 355 0.07 -4.87 13.16
C CYS A 355 0.17 -6.35 13.56
N VAL A 356 0.55 -7.22 12.63
CA VAL A 356 0.84 -8.63 12.90
C VAL A 356 2.12 -8.77 13.72
N GLN A 357 3.17 -8.03 13.35
CA GLN A 357 4.44 -8.00 14.10
C GLN A 357 4.22 -7.64 15.56
N ARG A 358 3.45 -6.58 15.83
CA ARG A 358 3.11 -6.16 17.20
C ARG A 358 2.24 -7.18 17.93
N GLY A 359 1.24 -7.74 17.24
CA GLY A 359 0.34 -8.71 17.84
C GLY A 359 1.04 -10.00 18.28
N MET A 360 2.00 -10.45 17.49
CA MET A 360 2.76 -11.67 17.75
C MET A 360 4.12 -11.46 18.42
N GLY A 361 4.54 -10.21 18.63
CA GLY A 361 5.75 -9.90 19.43
C GLY A 361 7.08 -10.14 18.70
N PHE A 362 7.16 -9.87 17.39
CA PHE A 362 8.41 -9.92 16.63
C PHE A 362 8.65 -8.64 15.83
N SER A 363 9.88 -8.44 15.38
CA SER A 363 10.32 -7.23 14.68
C SER A 363 10.42 -7.41 13.17
N ARG A 364 10.61 -6.31 12.46
CA ARG A 364 10.90 -6.34 11.01
C ARG A 364 12.23 -7.05 10.72
N ASP A 365 13.21 -6.90 11.58
CA ASP A 365 14.53 -7.53 11.42
C ASP A 365 14.42 -9.05 11.56
N ASP A 366 13.59 -9.55 12.49
CA ASP A 366 13.25 -10.97 12.59
C ASP A 366 12.68 -11.49 11.26
N VAL A 367 11.76 -10.75 10.63
CA VAL A 367 11.15 -11.16 9.35
C VAL A 367 12.17 -11.27 8.24
N VAL A 368 13.11 -10.31 8.14
CA VAL A 368 14.19 -10.34 7.14
C VAL A 368 15.10 -11.57 7.35
N GLU A 369 15.41 -11.89 8.59
CA GLU A 369 16.19 -13.08 8.93
C GLU A 369 15.41 -14.36 8.58
N TRP A 370 14.14 -14.43 8.95
CA TRP A 370 13.27 -15.59 8.62
C TRP A 370 13.07 -15.81 7.13
N GLN A 371 13.05 -14.75 6.33
CA GLN A 371 13.07 -14.88 4.87
C GLN A 371 14.32 -15.60 4.40
N LYS A 372 15.50 -15.24 4.93
CA LYS A 372 16.77 -15.92 4.62
C LYS A 372 16.76 -17.40 5.06
N LEU A 373 16.20 -17.66 6.24
CA LEU A 373 16.04 -19.04 6.73
C LEU A 373 15.13 -19.87 5.82
N ALA A 374 13.98 -19.29 5.41
CA ALA A 374 13.04 -19.95 4.52
C ALA A 374 13.66 -20.25 3.13
N ASP A 375 14.49 -19.33 2.62
CA ASP A 375 15.23 -19.54 1.36
C ASP A 375 16.24 -20.69 1.48
N ARG A 376 16.99 -20.74 2.58
CA ARG A 376 18.00 -21.80 2.82
C ARG A 376 17.38 -23.19 2.90
N VAL A 377 16.20 -23.30 3.47
CA VAL A 377 15.52 -24.60 3.60
C VAL A 377 14.54 -24.91 2.46
N GLY A 378 14.34 -23.97 1.53
CA GLY A 378 13.47 -24.17 0.37
C GLY A 378 12.00 -24.40 0.72
N ALA A 379 11.45 -23.66 1.70
CA ALA A 379 10.05 -23.73 2.04
C ALA A 379 9.21 -22.85 1.10
N PHE A 380 8.23 -23.42 0.39
CA PHE A 380 7.41 -22.70 -0.59
C PHE A 380 5.91 -22.85 -0.36
N GLU A 381 5.40 -24.07 -0.11
CA GLU A 381 3.98 -24.39 -0.19
C GLU A 381 3.51 -25.22 0.99
N GLY A 382 2.31 -24.88 1.50
CA GLY A 382 1.59 -25.66 2.48
C GLY A 382 2.36 -25.93 3.78
N TYR A 383 1.66 -26.34 4.83
CA TYR A 383 2.30 -26.77 6.07
C TYR A 383 2.62 -28.26 6.06
N LYS A 384 1.65 -29.06 5.69
CA LYS A 384 1.75 -30.52 5.64
C LYS A 384 1.14 -31.01 4.33
N GLU A 385 1.73 -32.00 3.72
CA GLU A 385 1.09 -32.68 2.61
C GLU A 385 -0.02 -33.60 3.17
N ALA A 386 -1.21 -33.50 2.58
CA ALA A 386 -2.26 -34.48 2.90
C ALA A 386 -1.80 -35.85 2.43
N ASP A 387 -1.56 -36.74 3.37
CA ASP A 387 -1.28 -38.18 3.23
C ASP A 387 -0.82 -38.61 1.82
N SER A 388 0.40 -38.27 1.44
CA SER A 388 0.96 -38.71 0.19
C SER A 388 1.86 -39.91 0.42
N ASP A 389 1.65 -40.93 -0.39
CA ASP A 389 2.46 -42.15 -0.46
C ASP A 389 3.95 -41.89 -0.44
N GLU A 390 4.72 -42.80 0.14
CA GLU A 390 6.19 -42.79 0.37
C GLU A 390 7.09 -42.53 -0.85
N GLY A 391 6.62 -41.90 -1.87
CA GLY A 391 7.36 -41.55 -3.09
C GLY A 391 7.20 -40.14 -3.61
N ASN A 392 6.34 -39.35 -2.98
CA ASN A 392 6.05 -38.01 -3.49
C ASN A 392 7.08 -36.99 -2.99
N VAL A 393 7.82 -36.40 -3.91
CA VAL A 393 8.94 -35.47 -3.66
C VAL A 393 8.45 -34.05 -3.33
N SER A 394 7.15 -33.75 -3.54
CA SER A 394 6.57 -32.43 -3.31
C SER A 394 6.54 -32.04 -1.82
N GLY A 395 6.40 -33.02 -0.91
CA GLY A 395 6.43 -32.77 0.54
C GLY A 395 7.72 -32.14 1.07
N ARG A 396 8.79 -32.09 0.27
CA ARG A 396 10.05 -31.48 0.67
C ARG A 396 10.05 -29.95 0.62
N PHE A 397 9.07 -29.35 -0.02
CA PHE A 397 8.91 -27.90 -0.11
C PHE A 397 7.92 -27.33 0.90
N ASN A 398 7.36 -28.16 1.79
CA ASN A 398 6.40 -27.72 2.80
C ASN A 398 7.07 -27.19 4.08
N TRP A 399 6.29 -26.49 4.87
CA TRP A 399 6.79 -25.84 6.10
C TRP A 399 7.16 -26.84 7.18
N GLU A 400 6.46 -27.95 7.34
CA GLU A 400 6.78 -28.96 8.34
C GLU A 400 8.19 -29.53 8.13
N TRP A 401 8.52 -29.89 6.90
CA TRP A 401 9.85 -30.38 6.54
C TRP A 401 10.91 -29.30 6.72
N ALA A 402 10.62 -28.07 6.31
CA ALA A 402 11.53 -26.96 6.44
C ALA A 402 11.85 -26.65 7.92
N LEU A 403 10.85 -26.61 8.79
CA LEU A 403 11.06 -26.39 10.22
C LEU A 403 11.82 -27.54 10.89
N LYS A 404 11.57 -28.79 10.50
CA LYS A 404 12.39 -29.94 10.95
C LYS A 404 13.86 -29.77 10.57
N ARG A 405 14.14 -29.32 9.35
CA ARG A 405 15.51 -29.06 8.91
C ARG A 405 16.19 -27.94 9.68
N LEU A 406 15.48 -26.83 9.93
CA LEU A 406 16.01 -25.72 10.73
C LEU A 406 16.37 -26.18 12.16
N ARG A 407 15.47 -26.92 12.82
CA ARG A 407 15.71 -27.46 14.17
C ARG A 407 16.85 -28.47 14.21
N LEU A 408 16.99 -29.32 13.18
CA LEU A 408 18.11 -30.25 13.09
C LEU A 408 19.45 -29.54 12.88
N GLY A 409 19.46 -28.42 12.17
CA GLY A 409 20.63 -27.58 11.99
C GLY A 409 21.21 -27.00 13.28
N LEU A 410 20.45 -26.96 14.37
CA LEU A 410 20.93 -26.56 15.70
C LEU A 410 21.81 -27.63 16.39
N VAL A 411 21.70 -28.90 15.99
CA VAL A 411 22.35 -30.03 16.71
C VAL A 411 23.21 -30.90 15.78
N ALA A 412 23.14 -30.73 14.48
CA ALA A 412 23.89 -31.51 13.50
C ALA A 412 24.36 -30.64 12.32
N ASP A 413 25.58 -30.91 11.84
CA ASP A 413 26.15 -30.19 10.69
C ASP A 413 25.65 -30.77 9.36
N THR A 414 25.21 -32.02 9.36
CA THR A 414 24.73 -32.70 8.15
C THR A 414 23.56 -33.65 8.44
N LEU A 415 22.63 -33.74 7.50
CA LEU A 415 21.54 -34.70 7.49
C LEU A 415 21.46 -35.37 6.14
N ASP A 416 21.65 -36.70 6.05
CA ASP A 416 21.62 -37.46 4.79
C ASP A 416 22.50 -36.85 3.69
N GLY A 417 23.65 -36.28 4.08
CA GLY A 417 24.58 -35.61 3.17
C GLY A 417 24.18 -34.18 2.76
N ILE A 418 23.11 -33.64 3.33
CA ILE A 418 22.75 -32.23 3.20
C ILE A 418 23.48 -31.46 4.30
N LYS A 419 24.30 -30.48 3.92
CA LYS A 419 24.95 -29.57 4.89
C LYS A 419 23.86 -28.73 5.57
N LEU A 420 23.78 -28.79 6.86
CA LEU A 420 22.98 -27.92 7.70
C LEU A 420 23.88 -26.79 8.20
N GLU A 421 23.40 -25.56 8.12
CA GLU A 421 24.21 -24.41 8.58
C GLU A 421 23.99 -24.20 10.08
N ALA A 422 25.04 -23.74 10.77
CA ALA A 422 24.91 -23.24 12.13
C ALA A 422 24.00 -22.00 12.13
N LEU A 423 22.94 -22.06 12.91
CA LEU A 423 21.90 -21.03 13.00
C LEU A 423 21.79 -20.54 14.44
N GLU A 424 21.27 -19.33 14.62
CA GLU A 424 20.95 -18.79 15.93
C GLU A 424 19.73 -19.53 16.51
N PRO A 425 19.87 -20.25 17.67
CA PRO A 425 18.79 -21.07 18.23
C PRO A 425 17.51 -20.26 18.49
N GLU A 426 17.65 -19.07 19.03
CA GLU A 426 16.51 -18.19 19.39
C GLU A 426 15.69 -17.80 18.16
N SER A 427 16.33 -17.44 17.05
CA SER A 427 15.67 -17.07 15.80
C SER A 427 14.93 -18.25 15.17
N VAL A 428 15.54 -19.45 15.18
CA VAL A 428 14.91 -20.67 14.65
C VAL A 428 13.70 -21.07 15.48
N GLU A 429 13.79 -21.01 16.81
CA GLU A 429 12.72 -21.40 17.70
C GLU A 429 11.53 -20.43 17.54
N LYS A 430 11.78 -19.13 17.61
CA LYS A 430 10.78 -18.07 17.45
C LYS A 430 10.07 -18.16 16.09
N PHE A 431 10.83 -18.36 15.01
CA PHE A 431 10.25 -18.54 13.67
C PHE A 431 9.38 -19.79 13.58
N SER A 432 9.87 -20.90 14.10
CA SER A 432 9.14 -22.16 14.12
C SER A 432 7.83 -22.02 14.90
N GLU A 433 7.84 -21.40 16.07
CA GLU A 433 6.66 -21.15 16.88
C GLU A 433 5.63 -20.28 16.15
N VAL A 434 6.07 -19.20 15.52
CA VAL A 434 5.19 -18.28 14.74
C VAL A 434 4.51 -19.04 13.61
N VAL A 435 5.23 -19.81 12.81
CA VAL A 435 4.67 -20.58 11.69
C VAL A 435 3.71 -21.65 12.19
N GLU A 436 4.04 -22.37 13.26
CA GLU A 436 3.20 -23.41 13.87
C GLU A 436 1.91 -22.83 14.48
N ILE A 437 1.98 -21.69 15.16
CA ILE A 437 0.80 -21.01 15.71
C ILE A 437 -0.11 -20.54 14.59
N LEU A 438 0.44 -19.89 13.56
CA LEU A 438 -0.34 -19.45 12.40
C LEU A 438 -1.01 -20.66 11.73
N HIS A 439 -0.25 -21.73 11.47
CA HIS A 439 -0.83 -22.94 10.88
C HIS A 439 -1.97 -23.48 11.75
N ARG A 440 -1.73 -23.75 13.03
CA ARG A 440 -2.72 -24.36 13.93
C ARG A 440 -3.99 -23.52 14.09
N ARG A 441 -3.84 -22.19 14.28
CA ARG A 441 -4.98 -21.29 14.49
C ARG A 441 -5.75 -21.03 13.20
N LEU A 442 -5.04 -20.85 12.08
CA LEU A 442 -5.69 -20.58 10.81
C LEU A 442 -6.26 -21.84 10.15
N SER A 443 -5.67 -23.01 10.38
CA SER A 443 -6.25 -24.29 9.93
C SER A 443 -7.55 -24.62 10.66
N ALA A 444 -7.71 -24.19 11.91
CA ALA A 444 -8.98 -24.30 12.63
C ALA A 444 -10.11 -23.46 11.99
N LEU A 445 -9.75 -22.53 11.07
CA LEU A 445 -10.68 -21.76 10.24
C LEU A 445 -10.87 -22.38 8.84
N ASN A 446 -10.43 -23.61 8.60
CA ASN A 446 -10.59 -24.31 7.32
C ASN A 446 -12.04 -24.39 6.85
N ASP A 447 -13.01 -24.27 7.75
CA ASP A 447 -14.42 -24.07 7.43
C ASP A 447 -14.67 -22.84 6.53
N ILE A 448 -13.76 -21.84 6.50
CA ILE A 448 -13.86 -20.72 5.55
C ILE A 448 -13.78 -21.22 4.11
N LYS A 449 -12.90 -22.18 3.82
CA LYS A 449 -12.80 -22.81 2.49
C LYS A 449 -13.99 -23.71 2.22
N ALA A 450 -14.39 -24.50 3.19
CA ALA A 450 -15.55 -25.38 3.11
C ALA A 450 -16.86 -24.59 2.96
N ARG A 451 -16.96 -23.38 3.51
CA ARG A 451 -18.11 -22.49 3.38
C ARG A 451 -18.48 -22.10 1.96
N CYS A 452 -17.50 -21.98 1.11
CA CYS A 452 -17.76 -21.71 -0.31
C CYS A 452 -18.32 -22.94 -1.04
N SER A 453 -18.30 -24.13 -0.40
CA SER A 453 -18.55 -25.40 -1.07
C SER A 453 -19.51 -26.36 -0.37
N SER A 454 -19.95 -26.15 0.92
CA SER A 454 -20.79 -27.13 1.62
C SER A 454 -22.24 -26.69 1.83
N GLU A 455 -23.15 -27.65 1.70
CA GLU A 455 -24.59 -27.45 1.70
C GLU A 455 -25.26 -27.65 3.09
N ASP A 456 -24.51 -28.02 4.15
CA ASP A 456 -25.11 -28.43 5.43
C ASP A 456 -25.16 -27.32 6.49
N PRO A 457 -26.36 -26.93 6.99
CA PRO A 457 -26.55 -25.82 7.93
C PRO A 457 -26.27 -26.15 9.41
N GLU A 458 -26.28 -27.38 9.82
CA GLU A 458 -26.28 -27.73 11.25
C GLU A 458 -24.92 -27.77 11.95
N GLU A 459 -23.80 -27.72 11.20
CA GLU A 459 -22.43 -27.81 11.73
C GLU A 459 -21.79 -26.50 12.15
N TRP A 460 -22.54 -25.43 12.31
CA TRP A 460 -21.98 -24.08 12.51
C TRP A 460 -21.97 -23.68 13.99
N PRO A 461 -20.80 -23.70 14.63
CA PRO A 461 -20.71 -23.12 15.95
C PRO A 461 -20.51 -21.62 15.83
N ASN A 462 -21.23 -20.89 16.65
CA ASN A 462 -20.92 -19.54 17.09
C ASN A 462 -20.44 -18.56 16.01
N THR A 463 -21.14 -17.52 15.87
CA THR A 463 -20.99 -16.40 14.96
C THR A 463 -19.60 -16.21 14.36
N TRP A 464 -19.52 -16.08 13.05
CA TRP A 464 -18.28 -15.74 12.31
C TRP A 464 -17.61 -14.52 12.89
N ALA A 465 -18.38 -13.53 13.31
CA ALA A 465 -17.87 -12.35 13.98
C ALA A 465 -17.05 -12.71 15.22
N GLY A 466 -17.52 -13.65 16.04
CA GLY A 466 -16.79 -14.11 17.22
C GLY A 466 -15.44 -14.76 16.86
N ARG A 467 -15.43 -15.62 15.84
CA ARG A 467 -14.19 -16.29 15.39
C ARG A 467 -13.20 -15.33 14.76
N LEU A 468 -13.67 -14.43 13.88
CA LEU A 468 -12.81 -13.41 13.27
C LEU A 468 -12.35 -12.37 14.29
N HIS A 469 -13.18 -12.05 15.26
CA HIS A 469 -12.78 -11.19 16.38
C HIS A 469 -11.69 -11.83 17.24
N ALA A 470 -11.80 -13.13 17.54
CA ALA A 470 -10.74 -13.87 18.25
C ALA A 470 -9.43 -13.89 17.45
N LEU A 471 -9.48 -14.14 16.14
CA LEU A 471 -8.33 -14.07 15.25
C LEU A 471 -7.66 -12.69 15.27
N MET A 472 -8.46 -11.63 15.25
CA MET A 472 -7.93 -10.25 15.38
C MET A 472 -7.22 -10.06 16.73
N GLY A 473 -7.78 -10.58 17.81
CA GLY A 473 -7.19 -10.49 19.15
C GLY A 473 -5.91 -11.31 19.31
N ASP A 474 -5.83 -12.46 18.65
CA ASP A 474 -4.66 -13.36 18.73
C ASP A 474 -3.46 -12.83 17.92
N PHE A 475 -3.69 -12.15 16.79
CA PHE A 475 -2.64 -11.87 15.82
C PHE A 475 -2.42 -10.38 15.50
N LEU A 476 -3.38 -9.50 15.82
CA LEU A 476 -3.32 -8.10 15.43
C LEU A 476 -3.29 -7.17 16.64
N SER A 477 -2.32 -6.26 16.67
CA SER A 477 -2.26 -5.21 17.67
C SER A 477 -2.08 -3.84 17.02
N VAL A 478 -2.77 -2.83 17.58
CA VAL A 478 -2.59 -1.42 17.22
C VAL A 478 -1.64 -0.75 18.18
N GLU A 479 -0.96 0.30 17.73
CA GLU A 479 -0.15 1.15 18.59
C GLU A 479 -1.05 1.89 19.61
N LYS A 480 -0.56 2.11 20.81
CA LYS A 480 -1.35 2.68 21.91
C LYS A 480 -1.91 4.05 21.55
N ASP A 481 -3.21 4.19 21.86
CA ASP A 481 -3.99 5.41 22.00
C ASP A 481 -3.89 6.47 20.86
N ASP A 482 -5.01 6.73 20.20
CA ASP A 482 -5.27 7.72 19.14
C ASP A 482 -4.77 7.40 17.72
N SER A 483 -4.34 6.16 17.41
CA SER A 483 -4.02 5.86 16.02
C SER A 483 -5.30 5.72 15.18
N PRO A 484 -5.31 6.16 13.92
CA PRO A 484 -6.42 5.90 12.98
C PRO A 484 -6.78 4.41 12.89
N GLU A 485 -5.83 3.51 13.12
CA GLU A 485 -6.00 2.06 13.15
C GLU A 485 -6.96 1.59 14.26
N THR A 486 -7.05 2.31 15.39
CA THR A 486 -8.03 2.01 16.44
C THR A 486 -9.46 2.21 15.95
N LEU A 487 -9.71 3.25 15.15
CA LEU A 487 -11.00 3.51 14.54
C LEU A 487 -11.34 2.45 13.49
N VAL A 488 -10.36 2.05 12.69
CA VAL A 488 -10.50 0.96 11.71
C VAL A 488 -10.85 -0.35 12.40
N ARG A 489 -10.12 -0.71 13.45
CA ARG A 489 -10.43 -1.89 14.28
C ARG A 489 -11.87 -1.87 14.79
N ALA A 490 -12.30 -0.74 15.37
CA ALA A 490 -13.66 -0.58 15.85
C ALA A 490 -14.70 -0.66 14.70
N GLY A 491 -14.38 -0.14 13.52
CA GLY A 491 -15.18 -0.25 12.30
C GLY A 491 -15.34 -1.70 11.84
N ILE A 492 -14.25 -2.46 11.79
CA ILE A 492 -14.25 -3.88 11.43
C ILE A 492 -15.12 -4.66 12.42
N VAL A 493 -14.91 -4.47 13.71
CA VAL A 493 -15.70 -5.17 14.76
C VAL A 493 -17.19 -4.87 14.61
N ARG A 494 -17.58 -3.62 14.41
CA ARG A 494 -18.99 -3.25 14.20
C ARG A 494 -19.56 -3.90 12.94
N THR A 495 -18.82 -3.91 11.85
CA THR A 495 -19.24 -4.56 10.59
C THR A 495 -19.40 -6.04 10.76
N LEU A 496 -18.45 -6.73 11.39
CA LEU A 496 -18.52 -8.17 11.65
C LEU A 496 -19.72 -8.52 12.57
N ASN A 497 -19.95 -7.74 13.62
CA ASN A 497 -21.10 -7.96 14.52
C ASN A 497 -22.44 -7.78 13.80
N ARG A 498 -22.55 -6.77 12.94
CA ARG A 498 -23.75 -6.55 12.11
C ARG A 498 -24.00 -7.71 11.15
N LEU A 499 -22.95 -8.14 10.42
CA LEU A 499 -23.03 -9.27 9.50
C LEU A 499 -23.44 -10.56 10.23
N SER A 500 -22.85 -10.80 11.39
CA SER A 500 -23.15 -11.97 12.22
C SER A 500 -24.60 -11.98 12.75
N LYS A 501 -25.11 -10.79 13.13
CA LYS A 501 -26.50 -10.63 13.59
C LYS A 501 -27.48 -11.01 12.48
N ILE A 502 -27.29 -10.47 11.28
CA ILE A 502 -28.15 -10.76 10.13
C ILE A 502 -28.05 -12.24 9.71
N GLU A 503 -26.84 -12.82 9.74
CA GLU A 503 -26.62 -14.24 9.47
C GLU A 503 -27.41 -15.14 10.43
N GLY A 504 -27.41 -14.78 11.73
CA GLY A 504 -28.15 -15.49 12.76
C GLY A 504 -29.66 -15.32 12.65
N GLU A 505 -30.14 -14.13 12.40
CA GLU A 505 -31.58 -13.84 12.30
C GLU A 505 -32.22 -14.40 11.04
N GLN A 506 -31.52 -14.41 9.93
CA GLN A 506 -32.00 -14.86 8.64
C GLN A 506 -31.70 -16.36 8.38
N GLY A 507 -30.90 -17.00 9.23
CA GLY A 507 -30.58 -18.42 9.13
C GLY A 507 -29.81 -18.85 7.89
N PHE A 508 -29.03 -17.93 7.29
CA PHE A 508 -28.23 -18.21 6.10
C PHE A 508 -26.74 -17.90 6.33
N ARG A 509 -25.92 -18.28 5.37
CA ARG A 509 -24.46 -18.17 5.44
C ARG A 509 -23.92 -17.12 4.48
N LEU A 510 -23.14 -16.21 4.99
CA LEU A 510 -22.48 -15.19 4.19
C LEU A 510 -21.26 -15.77 3.46
N PRO A 511 -21.15 -15.55 2.14
CA PRO A 511 -19.92 -15.84 1.43
C PRO A 511 -18.75 -15.00 2.00
N VAL A 512 -17.56 -15.62 2.15
CA VAL A 512 -16.38 -14.95 2.68
C VAL A 512 -16.02 -13.68 1.87
N ALA A 513 -16.18 -13.73 0.55
CA ALA A 513 -15.94 -12.56 -0.29
C ALA A 513 -16.87 -11.39 0.04
N PHE A 514 -18.08 -11.65 0.53
CA PHE A 514 -19.00 -10.59 0.98
C PHE A 514 -18.49 -9.93 2.26
N ILE A 515 -17.99 -10.75 3.20
CA ILE A 515 -17.36 -10.24 4.44
C ILE A 515 -16.14 -9.39 4.09
N GLU A 516 -15.25 -9.90 3.24
CA GLU A 516 -14.07 -9.17 2.76
C GLU A 516 -14.44 -7.82 2.12
N CYS A 517 -15.40 -7.80 1.20
CA CYS A 517 -15.87 -6.56 0.56
C CYS A 517 -16.49 -5.58 1.57
N SER A 518 -17.31 -6.10 2.51
CA SER A 518 -17.94 -5.26 3.54
C SER A 518 -16.93 -4.63 4.49
N VAL A 519 -15.89 -5.37 4.86
CA VAL A 519 -14.80 -4.87 5.71
C VAL A 519 -13.90 -3.90 4.94
N SER A 520 -13.60 -4.19 3.67
CA SER A 520 -12.77 -3.32 2.82
C SER A 520 -13.44 -2.00 2.46
N SER A 521 -14.77 -1.94 2.48
CA SER A 521 -15.54 -0.72 2.17
C SER A 521 -15.77 0.21 3.37
N ILE A 522 -15.17 -0.06 4.53
CA ILE A 522 -15.30 0.81 5.70
C ILE A 522 -14.60 2.15 5.40
N GLU A 523 -15.33 3.23 5.55
CA GLU A 523 -14.79 4.58 5.43
C GLU A 523 -14.25 5.05 6.79
N CYS A 524 -13.03 5.54 6.82
CA CYS A 524 -12.42 6.14 8.00
C CYS A 524 -11.65 7.40 7.60
N ALA A 525 -11.79 8.45 8.40
CA ALA A 525 -11.02 9.67 8.18
C ALA A 525 -9.55 9.45 8.54
N LYS A 526 -8.64 9.87 7.66
CA LYS A 526 -7.18 9.92 7.91
C LYS A 526 -6.82 11.32 8.39
N GLY A 527 -6.29 11.44 9.60
CA GLY A 527 -5.80 12.71 10.15
C GLY A 527 -6.76 13.43 11.11
N GLY A 528 -6.30 14.56 11.62
CA GLY A 528 -7.02 15.36 12.63
C GLY A 528 -8.03 16.34 12.02
N TYR A 529 -9.21 15.86 11.66
CA TYR A 529 -10.28 16.66 11.10
C TYR A 529 -10.60 17.89 11.96
N LEU A 530 -10.63 19.09 11.35
CA LEU A 530 -10.89 20.41 11.98
C LEU A 530 -9.99 20.79 13.18
N ARG A 531 -8.99 19.98 13.51
CA ARG A 531 -8.06 20.27 14.61
C ARG A 531 -6.74 20.81 14.10
N HIS A 532 -6.14 20.11 13.14
CA HIS A 532 -4.82 20.43 12.60
C HIS A 532 -4.80 20.11 11.11
N GLY A 533 -4.36 21.08 10.31
CA GLY A 533 -4.17 20.87 8.89
C GLY A 533 -5.37 21.16 8.01
N VAL A 534 -5.11 21.12 6.71
CA VAL A 534 -6.12 21.34 5.65
C VAL A 534 -7.09 20.17 5.61
N THR A 535 -8.38 20.48 5.54
CA THR A 535 -9.42 19.47 5.42
C THR A 535 -9.66 19.13 3.96
N ILE A 536 -9.46 17.87 3.57
CA ILE A 536 -9.64 17.39 2.20
C ILE A 536 -10.75 16.34 2.17
N GLY A 537 -11.76 16.53 1.31
CA GLY A 537 -12.90 15.60 1.23
C GLY A 537 -13.77 15.85 0.02
N GLY A 538 -14.76 14.97 -0.20
CA GLY A 538 -15.76 15.14 -1.26
C GLY A 538 -16.77 16.26 -0.99
N LEU A 539 -17.37 16.76 -2.04
CA LEU A 539 -18.43 17.79 -1.96
C LEU A 539 -19.58 17.41 -1.02
N ARG A 540 -19.96 16.12 -1.02
CA ARG A 540 -21.02 15.60 -0.16
C ARG A 540 -20.64 15.66 1.32
N SER A 541 -19.43 15.25 1.63
CA SER A 541 -18.99 15.09 3.03
C SER A 541 -18.76 16.40 3.75
N LEU A 542 -18.46 17.47 3.01
CA LEU A 542 -18.22 18.81 3.53
C LEU A 542 -19.33 19.82 3.19
N ALA A 543 -20.49 19.35 2.72
CA ALA A 543 -21.62 20.23 2.40
C ALA A 543 -22.00 21.11 3.59
N PHE A 544 -22.04 22.43 3.37
CA PHE A 544 -22.35 23.49 4.34
C PHE A 544 -21.39 23.63 5.54
N VAL A 545 -20.23 22.93 5.53
CA VAL A 545 -19.20 23.19 6.55
C VAL A 545 -18.45 24.46 6.16
N PRO A 546 -18.48 25.55 6.96
CA PRO A 546 -17.87 26.80 6.57
C PRO A 546 -16.36 26.81 6.80
N PHE A 547 -15.62 27.33 5.79
CA PHE A 547 -14.18 27.56 5.84
C PHE A 547 -13.85 28.97 5.31
N LYS A 548 -12.69 29.50 5.71
CA LYS A 548 -12.21 30.78 5.19
C LYS A 548 -11.83 30.67 3.71
N TYR A 549 -11.11 29.62 3.35
CA TYR A 549 -10.67 29.33 1.99
C TYR A 549 -11.20 27.98 1.56
N ILE A 550 -11.84 27.94 0.41
CA ILE A 550 -12.33 26.70 -0.20
C ILE A 550 -11.77 26.57 -1.61
N PHE A 551 -11.13 25.42 -1.86
CA PHE A 551 -10.67 24.99 -3.18
C PHE A 551 -11.56 23.85 -3.65
N VAL A 552 -12.23 24.01 -4.78
CA VAL A 552 -13.02 22.94 -5.40
C VAL A 552 -12.29 22.47 -6.66
N ILE A 553 -11.80 21.22 -6.65
CA ILE A 553 -10.97 20.67 -7.72
C ILE A 553 -11.69 19.57 -8.50
N GLY A 554 -11.29 19.38 -9.76
CA GLY A 554 -11.87 18.37 -10.64
C GLY A 554 -13.21 18.78 -11.26
N LEU A 555 -13.49 20.07 -11.37
CA LEU A 555 -14.74 20.58 -11.94
C LEU A 555 -14.77 20.47 -13.47
N LEU A 556 -14.62 19.25 -13.97
CA LEU A 556 -14.59 18.93 -15.40
C LEU A 556 -15.99 18.69 -15.96
N GLU A 557 -16.20 19.07 -17.21
CA GLU A 557 -17.42 18.74 -17.95
C GLU A 557 -17.64 17.21 -17.97
N GLY A 558 -18.87 16.78 -17.63
CA GLY A 558 -19.21 15.37 -17.52
C GLY A 558 -18.82 14.69 -16.19
N ALA A 559 -17.96 15.33 -15.36
CA ALA A 559 -17.66 14.81 -14.01
C ALA A 559 -18.73 15.26 -13.01
N ILE A 560 -19.10 16.55 -13.04
CA ILE A 560 -20.16 17.10 -12.21
C ILE A 560 -21.04 18.08 -13.04
N PRO A 561 -22.37 18.02 -12.96
CA PRO A 561 -23.23 17.16 -12.13
C PRO A 561 -23.19 15.67 -12.47
N GLY A 562 -22.38 15.28 -13.44
CA GLY A 562 -22.20 13.92 -13.93
C GLY A 562 -23.21 13.54 -15.00
N LYS A 563 -22.91 12.46 -15.75
CA LYS A 563 -23.89 11.84 -16.62
C LYS A 563 -24.89 11.09 -15.74
N ASN A 564 -26.16 11.12 -16.14
CA ASN A 564 -27.18 10.27 -15.52
C ASN A 564 -27.01 8.82 -16.02
N ASP A 565 -25.82 8.23 -15.76
CA ASP A 565 -25.60 6.82 -16.02
C ASP A 565 -26.40 6.02 -15.00
N ARG A 566 -27.64 5.72 -15.35
CA ARG A 566 -28.46 4.79 -14.58
C ARG A 566 -28.01 3.38 -14.85
N SER A 567 -28.11 2.55 -13.83
CA SER A 567 -28.04 1.11 -14.01
C SER A 567 -29.02 0.67 -15.07
N THR A 568 -28.64 -0.26 -15.93
CA THR A 568 -29.58 -0.92 -16.85
C THR A 568 -30.68 -1.70 -16.12
N LEU A 569 -30.50 -1.91 -14.81
CA LEU A 569 -31.49 -2.53 -13.93
C LEU A 569 -32.57 -1.54 -13.47
N ASP A 570 -32.39 -0.23 -13.65
CA ASP A 570 -33.31 0.79 -13.14
C ASP A 570 -34.60 0.86 -13.97
N VAL A 571 -35.73 0.47 -13.37
CA VAL A 571 -37.05 0.47 -14.02
C VAL A 571 -37.48 1.85 -14.53
N ARG A 572 -36.96 2.93 -13.95
CA ARG A 572 -37.24 4.30 -14.39
C ARG A 572 -36.73 4.62 -15.79
N ASN A 573 -35.82 3.76 -16.35
CA ASN A 573 -35.39 3.88 -17.73
C ASN A 573 -36.56 3.69 -18.73
N GLU A 574 -37.59 2.97 -18.32
CA GLU A 574 -38.81 2.73 -19.13
C GLU A 574 -39.80 3.91 -19.15
N LEU A 575 -39.65 4.87 -18.24
CA LEU A 575 -40.47 6.05 -18.21
C LEU A 575 -40.10 7.04 -19.34
N PRO A 576 -41.04 7.82 -19.87
CA PRO A 576 -40.75 8.98 -20.70
C PRO A 576 -39.82 9.96 -19.99
N GLU A 577 -38.93 10.62 -20.69
CA GLU A 577 -37.95 11.52 -20.12
C GLU A 577 -38.54 12.63 -19.26
N GLU A 578 -39.74 13.10 -19.62
CA GLU A 578 -40.49 14.14 -18.89
C GLU A 578 -41.06 13.63 -17.54
N GLU A 579 -41.34 12.34 -17.42
CA GLU A 579 -41.88 11.71 -16.24
C GLU A 579 -40.78 11.17 -15.32
N ARG A 580 -39.58 11.03 -15.84
CA ARG A 580 -38.40 10.65 -15.08
C ARG A 580 -38.09 11.79 -14.14
N LYS A 581 -38.61 11.76 -12.93
CA LYS A 581 -38.21 12.69 -11.85
C LYS A 581 -36.77 12.42 -11.42
N ASP A 582 -35.84 12.49 -12.35
CA ASP A 582 -34.43 12.25 -12.24
C ASP A 582 -33.65 13.28 -11.46
N THR A 583 -34.37 14.22 -11.02
CA THR A 583 -33.81 15.37 -10.36
C THR A 583 -32.97 15.03 -9.11
N LEU A 584 -33.09 13.81 -8.56
CA LEU A 584 -32.41 13.57 -7.29
C LEU A 584 -30.88 13.48 -7.42
N ARG A 585 -30.31 12.83 -8.44
CA ARG A 585 -28.85 12.70 -8.53
C ARG A 585 -28.18 13.97 -9.05
N ALA A 586 -28.63 14.49 -10.15
CA ALA A 586 -28.12 15.75 -10.70
C ALA A 586 -28.46 16.93 -9.76
N ALA A 587 -29.67 16.96 -9.20
CA ALA A 587 -30.07 17.96 -8.21
C ALA A 587 -29.29 17.84 -6.91
N LYS A 588 -29.00 16.64 -6.42
CA LYS A 588 -28.11 16.41 -5.26
C LYS A 588 -26.69 16.89 -5.55
N SER A 589 -26.13 16.54 -6.69
CA SER A 589 -24.78 16.99 -7.08
C SER A 589 -24.71 18.52 -7.20
N ARG A 590 -25.72 19.12 -7.84
CA ARG A 590 -25.83 20.58 -7.93
C ARG A 590 -25.99 21.22 -6.56
N ALA A 591 -26.86 20.69 -5.69
CA ALA A 591 -27.05 21.17 -4.35
C ALA A 591 -25.76 21.09 -3.49
N GLN A 592 -24.98 20.00 -3.62
CA GLN A 592 -23.69 19.82 -2.96
C GLN A 592 -22.66 20.85 -3.44
N PHE A 593 -22.61 21.10 -4.75
CA PHE A 593 -21.73 22.14 -5.30
C PHE A 593 -22.13 23.54 -4.82
N MET A 594 -23.43 23.87 -4.85
CA MET A 594 -23.93 25.15 -4.34
C MET A 594 -23.73 25.29 -2.83
N ALA A 595 -23.78 24.18 -2.08
CA ALA A 595 -23.41 24.18 -0.66
C ALA A 595 -21.94 24.56 -0.45
N ALA A 596 -21.03 24.08 -1.32
CA ALA A 596 -19.62 24.46 -1.28
C ALA A 596 -19.43 25.95 -1.59
N VAL A 597 -20.14 26.47 -2.60
CA VAL A 597 -20.12 27.90 -2.96
C VAL A 597 -20.56 28.77 -1.79
N SER A 598 -21.64 28.35 -1.09
CA SER A 598 -22.18 29.08 0.06
C SER A 598 -21.32 28.95 1.35
N SER A 599 -20.32 28.07 1.35
CA SER A 599 -19.51 27.76 2.55
C SER A 599 -18.21 28.56 2.65
N ALA A 600 -17.75 29.21 1.58
CA ALA A 600 -16.55 30.04 1.57
C ALA A 600 -16.79 31.38 2.27
N ARG A 601 -15.77 31.86 3.02
CA ARG A 601 -15.89 33.12 3.79
C ARG A 601 -14.92 34.22 3.34
N ILE A 602 -13.76 33.86 2.77
CA ILE A 602 -12.76 34.80 2.26
C ILE A 602 -12.50 34.57 0.77
N GLU A 603 -12.22 33.34 0.38
CA GLU A 603 -11.91 33.02 -1.01
C GLU A 603 -12.47 31.66 -1.42
N LEU A 604 -13.03 31.61 -2.61
CA LEU A 604 -13.46 30.39 -3.32
C LEU A 604 -12.66 30.25 -4.62
N VAL A 605 -11.94 29.15 -4.76
CA VAL A 605 -11.22 28.80 -5.98
C VAL A 605 -11.91 27.60 -6.61
N LEU A 606 -12.42 27.77 -7.81
CA LEU A 606 -12.99 26.69 -8.65
C LEU A 606 -11.96 26.26 -9.66
N SER A 607 -11.60 24.99 -9.69
CA SER A 607 -10.51 24.51 -10.55
C SER A 607 -10.90 23.27 -11.35
N TYR A 608 -10.34 23.15 -12.54
CA TYR A 608 -10.53 22.00 -13.40
C TYR A 608 -9.25 21.70 -14.20
N PRO A 609 -9.01 20.43 -14.58
CA PRO A 609 -7.93 20.08 -15.50
C PRO A 609 -8.31 20.56 -16.93
N CYS A 610 -7.58 21.54 -17.46
CA CYS A 610 -7.87 22.11 -18.77
C CYS A 610 -7.22 21.37 -19.94
N LEU A 611 -6.33 20.41 -19.67
CA LEU A 611 -5.61 19.62 -20.67
C LEU A 611 -5.54 18.15 -20.22
N ASP A 612 -5.85 17.25 -21.14
CA ASP A 612 -5.52 15.84 -20.99
C ASP A 612 -4.11 15.59 -21.53
N LEU A 613 -3.18 15.30 -20.62
CA LEU A 613 -1.76 15.10 -20.96
C LEU A 613 -1.48 13.81 -21.76
N GLN A 614 -2.44 12.88 -21.87
CA GLN A 614 -2.27 11.66 -22.66
C GLN A 614 -2.68 11.85 -24.12
N SER A 615 -3.77 12.57 -24.35
CA SER A 615 -4.35 12.80 -25.68
C SER A 615 -4.07 14.19 -26.23
N ASP A 616 -3.46 15.08 -25.46
CA ASP A 616 -3.26 16.51 -25.75
C ASP A 616 -4.58 17.25 -26.06
N ALA A 617 -5.70 16.73 -25.54
CA ALA A 617 -7.02 17.29 -25.77
C ALA A 617 -7.34 18.39 -24.76
N THR A 618 -7.90 19.50 -25.25
CA THR A 618 -8.42 20.57 -24.38
C THR A 618 -9.68 20.08 -23.67
N LEU A 619 -9.73 20.27 -22.35
CA LEU A 619 -10.85 19.95 -21.50
C LEU A 619 -11.56 21.23 -21.05
N TYR A 620 -12.87 21.11 -20.79
CA TYR A 620 -13.72 22.24 -20.46
C TYR A 620 -14.26 22.15 -19.04
N PRO A 621 -14.52 23.31 -18.38
CA PRO A 621 -15.08 23.33 -17.05
C PRO A 621 -16.55 22.88 -17.07
N SER A 622 -16.98 22.31 -15.93
CA SER A 622 -18.37 21.97 -15.67
C SER A 622 -19.33 23.11 -15.95
N SER A 623 -20.54 22.81 -16.43
CA SER A 623 -21.62 23.78 -16.58
C SER A 623 -21.96 24.53 -15.26
N LEU A 624 -21.77 23.87 -14.11
CA LEU A 624 -21.97 24.50 -12.78
C LEU A 624 -20.97 25.61 -12.49
N VAL A 625 -19.73 25.51 -13.00
CA VAL A 625 -18.74 26.60 -12.88
C VAL A 625 -19.21 27.82 -13.67
N ARG A 626 -19.73 27.61 -14.89
CA ARG A 626 -20.27 28.71 -15.71
C ARG A 626 -21.49 29.37 -15.06
N GLU A 627 -22.35 28.59 -14.39
CA GLU A 627 -23.53 29.12 -13.67
C GLU A 627 -23.14 30.09 -12.56
N VAL A 628 -22.04 29.81 -11.82
CA VAL A 628 -21.60 30.63 -10.68
C VAL A 628 -20.62 31.74 -11.06
N ALA A 629 -19.84 31.50 -12.11
CA ALA A 629 -18.69 32.34 -12.47
C ALA A 629 -18.73 32.80 -13.94
N GLU A 630 -19.90 33.07 -14.51
CA GLU A 630 -20.05 33.43 -15.95
C GLU A 630 -19.21 34.64 -16.37
N SER A 631 -19.05 35.62 -15.47
CA SER A 631 -18.29 36.86 -15.71
C SER A 631 -16.82 36.80 -15.20
N VAL A 632 -16.37 35.68 -14.64
CA VAL A 632 -15.02 35.54 -14.11
C VAL A 632 -14.09 35.01 -15.17
N GLU A 633 -12.98 35.71 -15.40
CA GLU A 633 -11.94 35.25 -16.34
C GLU A 633 -11.23 34.03 -15.79
N VAL A 634 -11.00 33.03 -16.67
CA VAL A 634 -10.29 31.81 -16.29
C VAL A 634 -8.79 32.07 -16.25
N GLU A 635 -8.20 31.93 -15.07
CA GLU A 635 -6.77 31.94 -14.91
C GLU A 635 -6.19 30.60 -15.41
N HIS A 636 -5.11 30.65 -16.22
CA HIS A 636 -4.43 29.45 -16.67
C HIS A 636 -3.15 29.22 -15.87
N TYR A 637 -3.08 28.09 -15.18
CA TYR A 637 -1.90 27.68 -14.44
C TYR A 637 -0.83 27.13 -15.40
N PRO A 638 0.46 27.49 -15.24
CA PRO A 638 1.50 27.14 -16.20
C PRO A 638 1.78 25.63 -16.22
N LEU A 639 2.11 25.12 -17.42
CA LEU A 639 2.50 23.71 -17.62
C LEU A 639 3.83 23.38 -16.91
N ALA A 640 4.80 24.30 -16.97
CA ALA A 640 6.09 24.13 -16.32
C ALA A 640 5.94 24.28 -14.79
N SER A 641 6.56 23.37 -14.04
CA SER A 641 6.61 23.46 -12.59
C SER A 641 7.41 24.68 -12.15
N ALA A 642 6.88 25.45 -11.22
CA ALA A 642 7.66 26.50 -10.53
C ALA A 642 8.86 25.91 -9.77
N PHE A 643 8.85 24.60 -9.51
CA PHE A 643 9.93 23.85 -8.87
C PHE A 643 11.10 23.49 -9.81
N GLN A 644 11.06 23.88 -11.09
CA GLN A 644 12.22 23.73 -11.98
C GLN A 644 13.38 24.68 -11.63
N ASN A 645 13.10 25.68 -10.84
CA ASN A 645 14.12 26.57 -10.27
C ASN A 645 14.43 26.16 -8.82
N GLU A 646 14.79 24.89 -8.59
CA GLU A 646 15.48 24.56 -7.34
C GLU A 646 16.79 25.36 -7.31
N PRO A 647 17.02 26.19 -6.29
CA PRO A 647 18.38 26.65 -6.10
C PRO A 647 19.26 25.41 -5.95
N ASP A 648 20.36 25.38 -6.68
CA ASP A 648 21.42 24.36 -6.59
C ASP A 648 22.10 24.30 -5.20
N VAL A 649 21.37 24.60 -4.15
CA VAL A 649 21.84 24.42 -2.78
C VAL A 649 21.57 22.96 -2.36
N VAL A 650 22.19 22.06 -3.07
CA VAL A 650 22.53 20.78 -2.48
C VAL A 650 23.77 21.04 -1.62
N ALA A 651 23.56 21.39 -0.35
CA ALA A 651 24.61 21.21 0.62
C ALA A 651 25.04 19.75 0.51
N ASP A 652 26.26 19.50 0.07
CA ASP A 652 26.81 18.16 0.03
C ASP A 652 26.78 17.62 1.47
N PRO A 653 25.89 16.70 1.84
CA PRO A 653 25.73 16.28 3.23
C PRO A 653 26.96 15.49 3.71
N VAL A 654 27.91 15.24 2.80
CA VAL A 654 29.15 14.53 3.08
C VAL A 654 30.28 15.50 3.44
N GLN A 655 30.26 16.74 2.91
CA GLN A 655 31.34 17.73 3.15
C GLN A 655 31.34 18.32 4.58
N GLY A 656 30.29 18.19 5.36
CA GLY A 656 30.14 18.86 6.65
C GLY A 656 30.30 18.00 7.91
N ARG A 657 30.54 16.70 7.80
CA ARG A 657 30.71 15.84 8.97
C ARG A 657 32.09 15.22 8.99
N GLU A 658 32.91 15.65 9.95
CA GLU A 658 34.11 14.93 10.31
C GLU A 658 33.78 13.44 10.48
N ALA A 659 34.61 12.59 9.87
CA ALA A 659 34.51 11.16 10.00
C ALA A 659 34.39 10.76 11.48
N ASP A 660 33.30 10.15 11.86
CA ASP A 660 33.10 9.68 13.22
C ASP A 660 34.17 8.60 13.51
N LYS A 661 35.17 8.94 14.29
CA LYS A 661 36.32 8.09 14.64
C LYS A 661 35.97 6.86 15.51
N ARG A 662 34.69 6.45 15.55
CA ARG A 662 34.17 5.46 16.47
C ARG A 662 34.02 4.05 15.89
N SER A 663 35.01 3.52 15.19
CA SER A 663 35.11 2.06 15.14
C SER A 663 36.59 1.70 15.30
N SER A 664 36.92 1.24 16.50
CA SER A 664 38.23 0.80 16.92
C SER A 664 38.60 -0.59 16.39
N GLU A 665 37.77 -1.22 15.55
CA GLU A 665 38.06 -2.53 14.99
C GLU A 665 38.86 -2.38 13.70
N GLU A 666 40.02 -3.05 13.61
CA GLU A 666 40.74 -3.13 12.34
C GLU A 666 39.93 -3.89 11.30
N PRO A 667 39.87 -3.35 10.04
CA PRO A 667 39.10 -3.99 8.97
C PRO A 667 39.71 -5.38 8.65
N SER A 668 38.82 -6.36 8.50
CA SER A 668 39.24 -7.69 8.04
C SER A 668 39.69 -7.66 6.57
N VAL A 669 40.40 -8.74 6.15
CA VAL A 669 40.82 -8.89 4.73
C VAL A 669 39.61 -8.78 3.79
N LYS A 670 38.47 -9.37 4.17
CA LYS A 670 37.22 -9.29 3.39
C LYS A 670 36.69 -7.85 3.29
N ASP A 671 36.75 -7.11 4.39
CA ASP A 671 36.32 -5.72 4.41
C ASP A 671 37.17 -4.83 3.54
N LEU A 672 38.50 -5.03 3.55
CA LEU A 672 39.44 -4.30 2.68
C LEU A 672 39.19 -4.63 1.20
N ALA A 673 39.02 -5.91 0.87
CA ALA A 673 38.74 -6.32 -0.50
C ALA A 673 37.39 -5.79 -1.01
N ALA A 674 36.35 -5.84 -0.19
CA ALA A 674 35.03 -5.29 -0.51
C ALA A 674 35.08 -3.78 -0.67
N PHE A 675 35.80 -3.07 0.19
CA PHE A 675 35.98 -1.63 0.10
C PHE A 675 36.69 -1.23 -1.20
N VAL A 676 37.78 -1.89 -1.57
CA VAL A 676 38.49 -1.60 -2.83
C VAL A 676 37.65 -1.99 -4.04
N LYS A 677 36.89 -3.07 -3.95
CA LYS A 677 35.99 -3.48 -5.03
C LYS A 677 34.93 -2.42 -5.32
N ASP A 678 34.31 -1.86 -4.30
CA ASP A 678 33.27 -0.84 -4.39
C ASP A 678 33.36 0.12 -3.18
N PRO A 679 34.20 1.15 -3.25
CA PRO A 679 34.47 2.04 -2.12
C PRO A 679 33.23 2.75 -1.59
N TYR A 680 32.29 3.12 -2.45
CA TYR A 680 31.06 3.77 -2.06
C TYR A 680 30.17 2.86 -1.21
N ASN A 681 29.87 1.66 -1.70
CA ASN A 681 29.06 0.67 -0.98
C ASN A 681 29.74 0.22 0.34
N GLY A 682 31.06 0.12 0.33
CA GLY A 682 31.84 -0.19 1.54
C GLY A 682 31.64 0.87 2.64
N VAL A 683 31.74 2.16 2.29
CA VAL A 683 31.50 3.29 3.20
C VAL A 683 30.05 3.30 3.67
N PHE A 684 29.11 3.13 2.74
CA PHE A 684 27.67 3.19 3.01
C PHE A 684 27.22 2.08 3.98
N SER A 685 27.61 0.85 3.69
CA SER A 685 27.26 -0.32 4.53
C SER A 685 27.81 -0.18 5.95
N ARG A 686 29.03 0.34 6.10
CA ARG A 686 29.67 0.52 7.40
C ARG A 686 29.07 1.68 8.20
N ARG A 687 28.90 2.85 7.57
CA ARG A 687 28.45 4.07 8.25
C ARG A 687 26.98 4.02 8.64
N PHE A 688 26.16 3.47 7.77
CA PHE A 688 24.72 3.36 7.99
C PHE A 688 24.29 1.98 8.48
N LYS A 689 25.20 1.02 8.58
CA LYS A 689 24.93 -0.40 8.93
C LYS A 689 23.85 -1.04 8.04
N ILE A 690 23.77 -0.60 6.79
CA ILE A 690 22.81 -1.10 5.80
C ILE A 690 23.59 -1.95 4.81
N ALA A 691 23.43 -3.27 4.91
CA ALA A 691 23.99 -4.17 3.92
C ALA A 691 23.20 -4.05 2.60
N SER A 692 23.91 -3.90 1.47
CA SER A 692 23.30 -3.82 0.14
C SER A 692 22.43 -5.04 -0.19
N GLU A 693 22.73 -6.19 0.39
CA GLU A 693 21.93 -7.41 0.26
C GLU A 693 20.58 -7.35 0.96
N GLN A 694 20.45 -6.59 2.05
CA GLN A 694 19.18 -6.41 2.77
C GLN A 694 18.14 -5.66 1.92
N TRP A 695 18.59 -4.82 0.99
CA TRP A 695 17.71 -4.04 0.12
C TRP A 695 17.38 -4.72 -1.21
N ARG A 696 18.17 -5.71 -1.62
CA ARG A 696 17.92 -6.49 -2.85
C ARG A 696 16.83 -7.55 -2.70
N SER A 697 16.46 -7.92 -1.47
CA SER A 697 15.55 -9.04 -1.22
C SER A 697 14.09 -8.64 -1.02
N THR A 698 13.59 -7.62 -1.72
CA THR A 698 12.15 -7.31 -1.69
C THR A 698 11.32 -8.21 -2.59
N SER A 699 11.92 -8.99 -3.48
CA SER A 699 11.23 -10.04 -4.24
C SER A 699 11.40 -11.38 -3.51
N ILE A 700 10.37 -11.82 -2.82
CA ILE A 700 10.29 -13.17 -2.29
C ILE A 700 10.02 -14.08 -3.49
N ASP A 701 10.90 -15.07 -3.74
CA ASP A 701 10.59 -16.12 -4.69
C ASP A 701 9.37 -16.89 -4.18
N ALA A 702 8.23 -16.63 -4.82
CA ALA A 702 6.94 -17.13 -4.38
C ALA A 702 6.66 -18.55 -4.87
N GLU A 703 7.47 -19.04 -5.80
CA GLU A 703 7.23 -20.30 -6.53
C GLU A 703 8.40 -21.25 -6.36
N THR A 704 8.13 -22.55 -6.50
CA THR A 704 9.18 -23.57 -6.56
C THR A 704 10.13 -23.28 -7.70
N PRO A 705 11.46 -23.50 -7.55
CA PRO A 705 12.41 -23.17 -8.59
C PRO A 705 12.13 -23.94 -9.88
N LEU A 706 12.03 -23.22 -11.00
CA LEU A 706 11.87 -23.79 -12.34
C LEU A 706 13.22 -24.13 -13.00
N GLY A 707 14.32 -23.64 -12.41
CA GLY A 707 15.70 -23.89 -12.86
C GLY A 707 16.66 -23.90 -11.69
N VAL A 708 17.95 -24.07 -11.96
CA VAL A 708 18.96 -23.90 -10.91
C VAL A 708 19.04 -22.44 -10.51
N PRO A 709 18.74 -22.09 -9.25
CA PRO A 709 18.81 -20.71 -8.80
C PRO A 709 20.20 -20.12 -8.96
N TYR A 710 20.30 -18.87 -9.36
CA TYR A 710 21.56 -18.15 -9.37
C TYR A 710 22.09 -17.99 -7.94
N GLY A 711 23.37 -18.21 -7.72
CA GLY A 711 24.00 -18.09 -6.41
C GLY A 711 24.63 -19.39 -5.92
N SER A 712 24.51 -19.68 -4.63
CA SER A 712 25.21 -20.78 -3.98
C SER A 712 24.90 -22.15 -4.57
N THR A 713 23.68 -22.43 -4.95
CA THR A 713 23.28 -23.74 -5.50
C THR A 713 23.90 -23.98 -6.87
N LYS A 714 23.91 -22.99 -7.76
CA LYS A 714 24.58 -23.06 -9.03
C LYS A 714 26.08 -23.26 -8.84
N TRP A 715 26.67 -22.52 -7.90
CA TRP A 715 28.07 -22.63 -7.52
C TRP A 715 28.42 -24.02 -7.01
N ASP A 716 27.64 -24.61 -6.12
CA ASP A 716 27.89 -25.94 -5.55
C ASP A 716 27.88 -27.02 -6.66
N LEU A 717 26.94 -26.95 -7.62
CA LEU A 717 26.89 -27.88 -8.76
C LEU A 717 28.07 -27.70 -9.70
N GLU A 718 28.46 -26.48 -10.02
CA GLU A 718 29.60 -26.19 -10.89
C GLU A 718 30.92 -26.58 -10.21
N LYS A 719 31.10 -26.35 -8.90
CA LYS A 719 32.24 -26.84 -8.11
C LYS A 719 32.28 -28.37 -8.09
N ALA A 720 31.14 -29.02 -7.88
CA ALA A 720 31.03 -30.47 -7.88
C ALA A 720 31.33 -31.07 -9.27
N MET A 721 30.98 -30.38 -10.34
CA MET A 721 31.37 -30.77 -11.71
C MET A 721 32.90 -30.77 -11.88
N MET A 722 33.57 -29.70 -11.40
CA MET A 722 35.05 -29.67 -11.42
C MET A 722 35.68 -30.75 -10.58
N LEU A 723 35.09 -31.12 -9.48
CA LEU A 723 35.55 -32.19 -8.59
C LEU A 723 35.14 -33.57 -9.03
N GLN A 724 34.47 -33.73 -10.19
CA GLN A 724 33.92 -34.99 -10.74
C GLN A 724 32.88 -35.65 -9.79
N ASP A 725 32.18 -34.87 -9.00
CA ASP A 725 31.16 -35.33 -8.02
C ASP A 725 29.75 -34.73 -8.29
N LEU A 726 29.47 -34.32 -9.54
CA LEU A 726 28.27 -33.63 -9.94
C LEU A 726 26.99 -34.41 -9.59
N LYS A 727 26.97 -35.73 -9.82
CA LYS A 727 25.77 -36.55 -9.53
C LYS A 727 25.42 -36.61 -8.06
N SER A 728 26.43 -36.68 -7.20
CA SER A 728 26.24 -36.70 -5.74
C SER A 728 25.72 -35.35 -5.23
N GLU A 729 26.30 -34.24 -5.68
CA GLU A 729 25.86 -32.92 -5.29
C GLU A 729 24.47 -32.57 -5.83
N TYR A 730 24.16 -33.01 -7.05
CA TYR A 730 22.83 -32.89 -7.61
C TYR A 730 21.77 -33.60 -6.72
N ALA A 731 22.05 -34.86 -6.33
CA ALA A 731 21.17 -35.62 -5.45
C ALA A 731 20.99 -34.95 -4.08
N LYS A 732 22.06 -34.35 -3.52
CA LYS A 732 22.01 -33.56 -2.26
C LYS A 732 21.17 -32.28 -2.44
N SER A 733 21.37 -31.56 -3.55
CA SER A 733 20.63 -30.35 -3.86
C SER A 733 19.14 -30.61 -4.08
N GLN A 734 18.77 -31.75 -4.70
CA GLN A 734 17.38 -32.20 -4.79
C GLN A 734 16.79 -32.49 -3.41
N LYS A 735 17.52 -33.28 -2.59
CA LYS A 735 17.09 -33.57 -1.22
C LYS A 735 16.94 -32.29 -0.38
N GLY A 736 17.76 -31.30 -0.66
CA GLY A 736 17.74 -29.99 -0.01
C GLY A 736 16.66 -29.04 -0.51
N ALA A 737 15.82 -29.44 -1.47
CA ALA A 737 14.81 -28.57 -2.12
C ALA A 737 15.41 -27.29 -2.77
N ARG A 738 16.66 -27.36 -3.24
CA ARG A 738 17.39 -26.23 -3.83
C ARG A 738 17.29 -26.17 -5.36
N ILE A 739 16.86 -27.23 -6.00
CA ILE A 739 16.73 -27.35 -7.45
C ILE A 739 15.40 -27.96 -7.82
N PRO A 740 14.92 -27.75 -9.05
CA PRO A 740 13.68 -28.33 -9.51
C PRO A 740 13.64 -29.83 -9.37
N LEU A 741 12.46 -30.37 -9.23
CA LEU A 741 12.21 -31.79 -9.15
C LEU A 741 11.82 -32.33 -10.52
N SER A 742 11.93 -33.68 -10.70
CA SER A 742 11.47 -34.36 -11.90
C SER A 742 12.22 -33.88 -13.15
N TYR A 743 11.54 -33.82 -14.30
CA TYR A 743 12.13 -33.53 -15.63
C TYR A 743 12.90 -32.19 -15.69
N LEU A 744 12.42 -31.15 -15.02
CA LEU A 744 13.12 -29.85 -14.99
C LEU A 744 14.48 -29.95 -14.28
N GLY A 745 14.56 -30.76 -13.22
CA GLY A 745 15.82 -31.01 -12.53
C GLY A 745 16.79 -31.80 -13.39
N GLU A 746 16.32 -32.84 -14.10
CA GLU A 746 17.14 -33.59 -15.01
C GLU A 746 17.68 -32.74 -16.17
N PHE A 747 16.86 -31.84 -16.70
CA PHE A 747 17.30 -30.87 -17.70
C PHE A 747 18.38 -29.94 -17.17
N ALA A 748 18.21 -29.44 -15.92
CA ALA A 748 19.20 -28.60 -15.26
C ALA A 748 20.54 -29.35 -15.07
N LEU A 749 20.50 -30.62 -14.64
CA LEU A 749 21.68 -31.47 -14.52
C LEU A 749 22.40 -31.64 -15.87
N LYS A 750 21.63 -31.94 -16.91
CA LYS A 750 22.19 -32.10 -18.27
C LYS A 750 22.89 -30.85 -18.77
N LYS A 751 22.25 -29.70 -18.56
CA LYS A 751 22.82 -28.40 -18.94
C LYS A 751 24.10 -28.06 -18.16
N THR A 752 24.22 -28.42 -16.89
CA THR A 752 25.46 -28.26 -16.13
C THR A 752 26.54 -29.24 -16.61
N ALA A 753 26.14 -30.46 -16.92
CA ALA A 753 27.07 -31.49 -17.42
C ALA A 753 27.64 -31.21 -18.81
N GLU A 754 27.03 -30.36 -19.63
CA GLU A 754 27.55 -29.95 -20.95
C GLU A 754 28.95 -29.28 -20.87
N GLN A 755 29.31 -28.75 -19.70
CA GLN A 755 30.62 -28.15 -19.46
C GLN A 755 31.66 -29.12 -18.86
N GLN A 756 31.33 -30.41 -18.69
CA GLN A 756 32.20 -31.38 -18.04
C GLN A 756 33.49 -31.61 -18.85
N ASP A 757 33.38 -31.73 -20.18
CA ASP A 757 34.53 -31.95 -21.05
C ASP A 757 35.53 -30.79 -20.96
N TRP A 758 35.04 -29.57 -20.86
CA TRP A 758 35.89 -28.40 -20.64
C TRP A 758 36.60 -28.47 -19.30
N ALA A 759 35.85 -28.79 -18.22
CA ALA A 759 36.41 -28.89 -16.88
C ALA A 759 37.49 -30.00 -16.81
N ASP A 760 37.25 -31.14 -17.45
CA ASP A 760 38.21 -32.23 -17.47
C ASP A 760 39.49 -31.90 -18.26
N ALA A 761 39.38 -31.05 -19.28
CA ALA A 761 40.53 -30.59 -20.05
C ALA A 761 41.36 -29.49 -19.39
N ASN A 762 40.75 -28.65 -18.52
CA ASN A 762 41.37 -27.42 -18.04
C ASN A 762 41.60 -27.36 -16.53
N VAL A 763 41.04 -28.31 -15.74
CA VAL A 763 41.21 -28.38 -14.26
C VAL A 763 42.11 -29.59 -13.96
N THR A 764 43.30 -29.33 -13.47
CA THR A 764 44.26 -30.37 -13.14
C THR A 764 43.88 -31.13 -11.87
N ASP A 765 44.47 -32.31 -11.65
CA ASP A 765 44.23 -33.04 -10.40
C ASP A 765 44.78 -32.29 -9.16
N GLU A 766 45.82 -31.51 -9.35
CA GLU A 766 46.34 -30.61 -8.33
C GLU A 766 45.32 -29.50 -7.99
N ASP A 767 44.69 -28.88 -8.98
CA ASP A 767 43.61 -27.91 -8.78
C ASP A 767 42.42 -28.53 -8.02
N ARG A 768 42.09 -29.80 -8.33
CA ARG A 768 41.00 -30.53 -7.64
C ARG A 768 41.34 -30.76 -6.13
N VAL A 769 42.57 -31.07 -5.81
CA VAL A 769 43.05 -31.22 -4.43
C VAL A 769 42.91 -29.86 -3.72
N TRP A 770 43.36 -28.78 -4.33
CA TRP A 770 43.23 -27.42 -3.80
C TRP A 770 41.79 -27.03 -3.57
N LEU A 771 40.90 -27.35 -4.49
CA LEU A 771 39.47 -27.06 -4.38
C LEU A 771 38.77 -27.87 -3.27
N ARG A 772 39.24 -29.11 -2.97
CA ARG A 772 38.66 -29.94 -1.89
C ARG A 772 39.16 -29.52 -0.51
N GLU A 773 40.39 -29.15 -0.38
CA GLU A 773 41.05 -28.90 0.91
C GLU A 773 41.08 -27.43 1.30
N GLU A 774 40.62 -26.50 0.42
CA GLU A 774 40.73 -25.05 0.58
C GLU A 774 42.14 -24.61 1.04
N LYS A 775 43.18 -25.30 0.60
CA LYS A 775 44.57 -25.05 0.97
C LYS A 775 45.00 -23.65 0.50
N LYS A 776 45.73 -22.97 1.36
CA LYS A 776 46.51 -21.77 1.07
C LYS A 776 47.95 -22.04 1.40
N GLU A 777 48.79 -22.09 0.36
CA GLU A 777 50.26 -22.16 0.57
C GLU A 777 50.90 -20.77 0.46
N ASP A 778 52.10 -20.63 1.00
CA ASP A 778 52.81 -19.36 0.92
C ASP A 778 53.10 -19.01 -0.56
N GLY A 779 52.55 -17.90 -1.00
CA GLY A 779 52.74 -17.37 -2.36
C GLY A 779 51.80 -17.88 -3.45
N PHE A 780 50.82 -18.76 -3.17
CA PHE A 780 49.86 -19.23 -4.16
C PHE A 780 48.41 -19.28 -3.61
N ALA A 781 47.46 -18.86 -4.42
CA ALA A 781 46.02 -19.00 -4.12
C ALA A 781 45.25 -19.42 -5.37
N LEU A 782 44.23 -20.28 -5.19
CA LEU A 782 43.25 -20.64 -6.21
C LEU A 782 41.91 -19.95 -5.95
N VAL A 783 41.40 -19.27 -6.94
CA VAL A 783 40.10 -18.57 -6.89
C VAL A 783 39.17 -19.14 -7.95
N CYS A 784 37.99 -19.62 -7.51
CA CYS A 784 36.95 -20.04 -8.42
C CYS A 784 35.79 -19.05 -8.43
N ARG A 785 35.22 -18.80 -9.63
CA ARG A 785 34.06 -17.90 -9.81
C ARG A 785 33.15 -18.39 -10.91
N ASN A 786 31.88 -18.02 -10.83
CA ASN A 786 30.90 -18.35 -11.89
C ASN A 786 31.20 -17.64 -13.19
N TYR A 787 31.70 -16.42 -13.10
CA TYR A 787 32.00 -15.58 -14.26
C TYR A 787 33.19 -14.67 -13.97
N THR A 788 34.04 -14.50 -14.96
CA THR A 788 35.02 -13.41 -14.98
C THR A 788 35.13 -12.85 -16.41
N SER A 789 35.25 -11.57 -16.55
CA SER A 789 35.45 -10.93 -17.86
C SER A 789 36.91 -11.03 -18.26
N THR A 790 37.18 -11.68 -19.41
CA THR A 790 38.43 -11.53 -20.14
C THR A 790 38.20 -10.51 -21.23
N ILE A 791 38.78 -9.33 -21.08
CA ILE A 791 38.73 -8.34 -22.13
C ILE A 791 40.05 -8.49 -22.91
N LYS A 792 39.95 -8.86 -24.17
CA LYS A 792 41.05 -8.78 -25.13
C LYS A 792 40.86 -7.51 -25.91
N VAL A 793 41.72 -6.54 -25.70
CA VAL A 793 41.79 -5.36 -26.55
C VAL A 793 42.95 -5.55 -27.50
N ASP A 794 42.68 -5.75 -28.78
CA ASP A 794 43.63 -5.88 -29.85
C ASP A 794 43.70 -4.50 -30.54
N ARG A 795 44.65 -3.70 -30.09
CA ARG A 795 44.95 -2.41 -30.73
C ARG A 795 46.47 -2.24 -30.82
N ASP A 796 46.96 -2.09 -32.02
CA ASP A 796 48.36 -1.71 -32.31
C ASP A 796 49.43 -2.64 -31.65
N ASP A 797 49.21 -3.95 -31.64
CA ASP A 797 50.12 -5.00 -31.08
C ASP A 797 50.39 -4.87 -29.54
N VAL A 798 49.63 -4.10 -28.80
CA VAL A 798 49.72 -4.02 -27.34
C VAL A 798 48.48 -4.64 -26.68
N LEU A 799 48.70 -5.78 -26.03
CA LEU A 799 47.66 -6.48 -25.27
C LEU A 799 47.71 -6.03 -23.82
N ILE A 800 46.73 -5.18 -23.43
CA ILE A 800 46.58 -4.74 -22.03
C ILE A 800 45.65 -5.70 -21.33
N ARG A 801 46.11 -6.28 -20.21
CA ARG A 801 45.34 -7.20 -19.37
C ARG A 801 45.40 -6.69 -17.91
N ILE A 802 44.24 -6.55 -17.25
CA ILE A 802 44.12 -6.14 -15.85
C ILE A 802 43.42 -7.26 -15.07
N PRO A 803 43.90 -7.62 -13.85
CA PRO A 803 43.29 -8.67 -13.05
C PRO A 803 41.82 -8.42 -12.75
N PRO A 804 40.97 -9.47 -12.71
CA PRO A 804 39.56 -9.31 -12.30
C PRO A 804 39.41 -9.04 -10.80
N SER A 805 38.31 -8.42 -10.39
CA SER A 805 38.02 -8.16 -8.96
C SER A 805 37.97 -9.42 -8.08
N ALA A 806 37.81 -10.57 -8.70
CA ALA A 806 37.86 -11.87 -8.01
C ALA A 806 39.16 -12.13 -7.27
N VAL A 807 40.27 -11.54 -7.69
CA VAL A 807 41.61 -11.70 -7.02
C VAL A 807 41.76 -10.86 -5.75
N LEU A 808 40.92 -9.83 -5.53
CA LEU A 808 41.13 -8.85 -4.48
C LEU A 808 41.20 -9.46 -3.07
N GLU A 809 40.36 -10.41 -2.74
CA GLU A 809 40.38 -11.04 -1.40
C GLU A 809 41.69 -11.81 -1.14
N SER A 810 42.15 -12.58 -2.12
CA SER A 810 43.43 -13.28 -2.02
C SER A 810 44.59 -12.32 -2.05
N PHE A 811 44.53 -11.27 -2.90
CA PHE A 811 45.54 -10.22 -2.97
C PHE A 811 45.74 -9.52 -1.63
N TYR A 812 44.67 -9.05 -1.00
CA TYR A 812 44.76 -8.42 0.31
C TYR A 812 45.12 -9.41 1.42
N GLY A 813 44.74 -10.68 1.29
CA GLY A 813 45.16 -11.75 2.18
C GLY A 813 46.67 -11.93 2.23
N PHE A 814 47.33 -11.92 1.07
CA PHE A 814 48.79 -11.97 0.99
C PHE A 814 49.42 -10.70 1.54
N LEU A 815 48.88 -9.52 1.21
CA LEU A 815 49.41 -8.25 1.64
C LEU A 815 49.34 -8.07 3.16
N VAL A 816 48.24 -8.41 3.80
CA VAL A 816 48.05 -8.33 5.24
C VAL A 816 49.01 -9.32 5.95
N LYS A 817 49.04 -10.59 5.50
CA LYS A 817 49.95 -11.60 6.08
C LYS A 817 51.41 -11.20 5.95
N TYR A 818 51.79 -10.58 4.83
CA TYR A 818 53.14 -10.09 4.61
C TYR A 818 53.50 -8.99 5.59
N VAL A 819 52.63 -7.98 5.77
CA VAL A 819 52.86 -6.88 6.73
C VAL A 819 52.94 -7.40 8.18
N GLU A 820 52.05 -8.33 8.54
CA GLU A 820 52.06 -8.97 9.89
C GLU A 820 53.33 -9.77 10.14
N SER A 821 53.89 -10.38 9.13
CA SER A 821 55.13 -11.19 9.24
C SER A 821 56.38 -10.34 9.42
N LYS A 822 56.30 -9.00 9.29
CA LYS A 822 57.45 -8.07 9.33
C LYS A 822 58.56 -8.44 8.38
N ALA A 823 58.23 -9.02 7.24
CA ALA A 823 59.17 -9.36 6.18
C ALA A 823 59.83 -8.10 5.60
N THR A 824 61.09 -8.20 5.16
CA THR A 824 61.84 -7.06 4.55
C THR A 824 62.22 -7.28 3.10
N LYS A 825 61.85 -8.41 2.55
CA LYS A 825 62.07 -8.72 1.13
C LYS A 825 60.85 -8.35 0.29
N ASP A 826 61.00 -8.20 -1.03
CA ASP A 826 59.84 -7.99 -1.92
C ASP A 826 58.82 -9.11 -1.77
N LEU A 827 57.53 -8.75 -1.88
CA LEU A 827 56.43 -9.70 -1.79
C LEU A 827 56.15 -10.29 -3.17
N GLU A 828 56.30 -11.63 -3.30
CA GLU A 828 56.00 -12.36 -4.54
C GLU A 828 54.87 -13.38 -4.29
N PHE A 829 53.84 -13.36 -5.16
CA PHE A 829 52.78 -14.36 -5.09
C PHE A 829 52.01 -14.51 -6.42
N LYS A 830 51.28 -15.61 -6.53
CA LYS A 830 50.45 -15.95 -7.71
C LYS A 830 49.02 -16.26 -7.31
N ILE A 831 48.07 -15.86 -8.14
CA ILE A 831 46.67 -16.19 -7.99
C ILE A 831 46.14 -16.80 -9.29
N LYS A 832 45.73 -18.08 -9.22
CA LYS A 832 45.08 -18.77 -10.34
C LYS A 832 43.57 -18.55 -10.23
N VAL A 833 42.93 -18.05 -11.29
CA VAL A 833 41.48 -17.84 -11.41
C VAL A 833 40.91 -18.86 -12.40
N ILE A 834 39.94 -19.63 -11.93
CA ILE A 834 39.16 -20.55 -12.76
C ILE A 834 37.72 -20.05 -12.77
N ALA A 835 37.18 -19.79 -13.95
CA ALA A 835 35.80 -19.32 -14.09
C ALA A 835 35.02 -20.20 -15.07
N PHE A 836 33.75 -20.43 -14.78
CA PHE A 836 32.87 -21.33 -15.54
C PHE A 836 32.47 -20.81 -16.92
N ASN A 837 32.81 -19.56 -17.26
CA ASN A 837 32.74 -19.06 -18.62
C ASN A 837 33.96 -19.43 -19.47
N ASN A 838 34.57 -20.57 -19.17
CA ASN A 838 35.69 -21.17 -19.89
C ASN A 838 37.01 -20.38 -19.81
N ILE A 839 37.27 -19.78 -18.65
CA ILE A 839 38.45 -18.96 -18.40
C ILE A 839 39.30 -19.59 -17.31
N VAL A 840 40.59 -19.83 -17.62
CA VAL A 840 41.63 -20.16 -16.66
C VAL A 840 42.79 -19.16 -16.84
N GLN A 841 43.14 -18.46 -15.78
CA GLN A 841 44.17 -17.43 -15.81
C GLN A 841 45.02 -17.48 -14.55
N THR A 842 46.35 -17.35 -14.67
CA THR A 842 47.26 -17.19 -13.55
C THR A 842 47.86 -15.80 -13.57
N TRP A 843 47.67 -15.08 -12.47
CA TRP A 843 48.16 -13.72 -12.28
C TRP A 843 49.32 -13.75 -11.26
N SER A 844 50.40 -13.01 -11.53
CA SER A 844 51.55 -12.88 -10.63
C SER A 844 51.81 -11.42 -10.27
N TRP A 845 52.25 -11.22 -9.04
CA TRP A 845 52.68 -9.93 -8.49
C TRP A 845 54.07 -10.05 -7.87
N THR A 846 54.88 -9.02 -8.12
CA THR A 846 56.16 -8.79 -7.43
C THR A 846 56.09 -7.35 -6.92
N ILE A 847 55.92 -7.18 -5.60
CA ILE A 847 55.66 -5.90 -4.98
C ILE A 847 56.81 -5.52 -4.05
N PRO A 848 57.48 -4.37 -4.29
CA PRO A 848 58.52 -3.88 -3.40
C PRO A 848 57.99 -3.67 -1.96
N HIS A 849 58.86 -3.94 -0.95
CA HIS A 849 58.53 -3.83 0.45
C HIS A 849 57.85 -2.53 0.84
N ASP A 850 58.45 -1.37 0.42
CA ASP A 850 57.98 -0.03 0.76
C ASP A 850 56.62 0.27 0.12
N GLU A 851 56.38 -0.24 -1.10
CA GLU A 851 55.12 -0.10 -1.85
C GLU A 851 54.02 -0.91 -1.20
N ALA A 852 54.31 -2.14 -0.79
CA ALA A 852 53.36 -3.02 -0.08
C ALA A 852 52.86 -2.39 1.23
N LEU A 853 53.81 -1.91 2.06
CA LEU A 853 53.53 -1.27 3.33
C LEU A 853 52.76 0.05 3.14
N GLY A 854 53.21 0.88 2.19
CA GLY A 854 52.57 2.14 1.86
C GLY A 854 51.14 1.98 1.42
N HIS A 855 50.86 0.97 0.52
CA HIS A 855 49.53 0.72 -0.01
C HIS A 855 48.55 0.27 1.07
N ILE A 856 48.90 -0.74 1.88
CA ILE A 856 48.00 -1.24 2.92
C ILE A 856 47.69 -0.16 3.98
N THR A 857 48.69 0.66 4.33
CA THR A 857 48.51 1.79 5.26
C THR A 857 47.51 2.78 4.67
N LYS A 858 47.65 3.13 3.40
CA LYS A 858 46.80 4.10 2.72
C LYS A 858 45.37 3.59 2.54
N VAL A 859 45.18 2.32 2.18
CA VAL A 859 43.85 1.71 2.08
C VAL A 859 43.14 1.71 3.43
N ARG A 860 43.87 1.41 4.54
CA ARG A 860 43.31 1.48 5.90
C ARG A 860 42.95 2.90 6.32
N GLU A 861 43.73 3.92 5.96
CA GLU A 861 43.41 5.32 6.20
C GLU A 861 42.15 5.76 5.46
N LEU A 862 42.01 5.36 4.20
CA LEU A 862 40.89 5.73 3.34
C LEU A 862 39.63 4.93 3.64
N TYR A 863 39.76 3.83 4.36
CA TYR A 863 38.64 2.96 4.67
C TYR A 863 37.49 3.71 5.38
N GLY A 864 36.38 3.90 4.66
CA GLY A 864 35.22 4.60 5.17
C GLY A 864 35.19 6.13 4.97
N THR A 865 36.15 6.72 4.23
CA THR A 865 36.26 8.19 4.09
C THR A 865 35.97 8.74 2.68
N ILE A 866 35.87 7.91 1.65
CA ILE A 866 35.78 8.35 0.27
C ILE A 866 34.35 8.85 -0.04
N PRO A 867 34.16 10.14 -0.39
CA PRO A 867 32.83 10.71 -0.68
C PRO A 867 32.32 10.38 -2.09
N ARG A 868 33.25 10.28 -3.07
CA ARG A 868 32.95 9.99 -4.48
C ARG A 868 33.83 8.84 -4.95
N ALA A 869 33.22 7.83 -5.55
CA ALA A 869 33.94 6.62 -5.89
C ALA A 869 33.36 5.92 -7.12
N VAL A 870 34.18 5.17 -7.79
CA VAL A 870 33.82 4.21 -8.82
C VAL A 870 34.21 2.79 -8.37
N SER A 871 33.54 1.77 -8.90
CA SER A 871 33.92 0.40 -8.61
C SER A 871 35.19 0.02 -9.36
N TYR A 872 35.96 -0.93 -8.78
CA TYR A 872 37.14 -1.50 -9.41
C TYR A 872 36.85 -2.04 -10.81
N ASP A 873 35.74 -2.76 -10.98
CA ASP A 873 35.38 -3.36 -12.28
C ASP A 873 35.03 -2.30 -13.32
N ASN A 874 34.27 -1.25 -12.98
CA ASN A 874 33.95 -0.16 -13.93
C ASN A 874 35.20 0.58 -14.39
N LEU A 875 36.09 0.91 -13.46
CA LEU A 875 37.35 1.58 -13.82
C LEU A 875 38.24 0.65 -14.66
N ARG A 876 38.32 -0.62 -14.30
CA ARG A 876 39.08 -1.63 -15.04
C ARG A 876 38.62 -1.72 -16.50
N GLU A 877 37.31 -1.81 -16.74
CA GLU A 877 36.74 -1.86 -18.09
C GLU A 877 37.10 -0.62 -18.91
N LYS A 878 36.99 0.57 -18.35
CA LYS A 878 37.35 1.80 -19.05
C LYS A 878 38.84 1.92 -19.35
N LEU A 879 39.68 1.51 -18.45
CA LEU A 879 41.15 1.51 -18.68
C LEU A 879 41.55 0.52 -19.77
N ILE A 880 40.87 -0.62 -19.89
CA ILE A 880 41.10 -1.59 -20.95
C ILE A 880 40.63 -1.04 -22.31
N ASP A 881 39.47 -0.41 -22.36
CA ASP A 881 38.89 0.17 -23.59
C ASP A 881 39.77 1.25 -24.22
N ILE A 882 40.55 1.99 -23.43
CA ILE A 882 41.36 3.12 -23.90
C ILE A 882 42.78 2.69 -24.36
N ALA A 883 43.20 1.45 -24.15
CA ALA A 883 44.48 0.90 -24.56
C ALA A 883 45.75 1.58 -23.95
N ASN A 884 45.60 2.59 -23.09
CA ASN A 884 46.70 3.29 -22.44
C ASN A 884 46.48 3.35 -20.92
N ILE A 885 47.21 2.56 -20.15
CA ILE A 885 47.18 2.66 -18.70
C ILE A 885 47.91 3.94 -18.25
N PRO A 886 47.29 4.75 -17.41
CA PRO A 886 47.91 6.00 -16.96
C PRO A 886 49.20 5.78 -16.22
N ASN A 887 50.16 6.58 -16.49
CA ASN A 887 51.41 6.70 -15.72
C ASN A 887 51.45 8.07 -15.03
N ASP A 888 52.45 8.34 -14.17
CA ASP A 888 52.56 9.57 -13.40
C ASP A 888 52.67 10.84 -14.26
N LYS A 889 52.93 10.69 -15.54
CA LYS A 889 53.05 11.80 -16.52
C LYS A 889 51.75 12.01 -17.29
N THR A 890 50.68 11.26 -17.07
CA THR A 890 49.42 11.37 -17.79
C THR A 890 48.74 12.70 -17.47
N SER A 891 48.28 13.39 -18.48
CA SER A 891 47.64 14.71 -18.34
C SER A 891 46.30 14.66 -17.63
N GLN A 892 45.89 15.76 -17.01
CA GLN A 892 44.58 15.84 -16.36
C GLN A 892 43.42 15.58 -17.34
N GLY A 893 43.56 16.00 -18.61
CA GLY A 893 42.57 15.79 -19.66
C GLY A 893 42.23 14.28 -19.89
N PHE A 894 43.23 13.42 -19.76
CA PHE A 894 42.99 11.96 -19.84
C PHE A 894 42.07 11.49 -18.74
N TRP A 895 42.29 11.92 -17.50
CA TRP A 895 41.45 11.55 -16.37
C TRP A 895 40.04 12.15 -16.46
N ASP A 896 39.92 13.36 -17.01
CA ASP A 896 38.62 14.00 -17.22
C ASP A 896 37.80 13.28 -18.28
N GLU A 897 38.43 12.76 -19.33
CA GLU A 897 37.79 11.91 -20.35
C GLU A 897 37.30 10.58 -19.75
N ILE A 898 38.12 9.93 -18.96
CA ILE A 898 37.72 8.68 -18.28
C ILE A 898 36.56 8.97 -17.32
N ALA A 899 36.63 10.03 -16.54
CA ALA A 899 35.58 10.36 -15.54
C ALA A 899 34.21 10.59 -16.18
N GLN A 900 34.13 11.06 -17.41
CA GLN A 900 32.87 11.21 -18.15
C GLN A 900 32.28 9.87 -18.58
N GLY A 901 33.07 8.82 -18.68
CA GLY A 901 32.64 7.49 -19.14
C GLY A 901 32.46 6.43 -18.04
N VAL A 902 32.75 6.75 -16.78
CA VAL A 902 32.59 5.78 -15.68
C VAL A 902 31.31 6.05 -14.89
N GLU A 903 30.63 4.98 -14.52
CA GLU A 903 29.46 5.06 -13.66
C GLU A 903 29.86 5.14 -12.19
N PRO A 904 29.13 5.91 -11.37
CA PRO A 904 29.32 5.91 -9.93
C PRO A 904 29.15 4.53 -9.32
N SER A 905 29.95 4.22 -8.31
CA SER A 905 29.81 2.95 -7.62
C SER A 905 28.48 2.84 -6.87
N GLY A 906 28.03 1.61 -6.65
CA GLY A 906 26.76 1.32 -5.97
C GLY A 906 25.54 1.30 -6.87
N ALA A 907 25.69 1.06 -8.19
CA ALA A 907 24.57 0.76 -9.08
C ALA A 907 23.76 -0.44 -8.55
N GLY A 908 22.46 -0.28 -8.34
CA GLY A 908 21.54 -1.31 -7.85
C GLY A 908 21.05 -1.19 -6.41
N LEU A 909 21.28 -0.05 -5.74
CA LEU A 909 20.61 0.25 -4.48
C LEU A 909 19.16 0.74 -4.74
N VAL A 910 18.20 0.11 -4.06
CA VAL A 910 16.76 0.42 -4.18
C VAL A 910 16.41 1.86 -3.77
N ILE A 911 17.30 2.53 -3.05
CA ILE A 911 17.16 3.94 -2.65
C ILE A 911 17.73 4.90 -3.73
N ASP A 912 17.73 4.48 -4.97
CA ASP A 912 18.40 5.21 -6.07
C ASP A 912 17.95 6.67 -6.18
N LYS A 913 16.67 6.97 -6.04
CA LYS A 913 16.17 8.35 -6.21
C LYS A 913 16.55 9.31 -5.09
N VAL A 914 16.68 8.86 -3.86
CA VAL A 914 17.09 9.70 -2.72
C VAL A 914 18.61 9.89 -2.70
N LEU A 915 19.34 8.85 -3.14
CA LEU A 915 20.80 8.83 -3.16
C LEU A 915 21.41 9.18 -4.54
N GLU A 916 20.61 9.26 -5.60
CA GLU A 916 21.06 9.67 -6.93
C GLU A 916 21.79 11.01 -6.89
N ARG A 917 21.36 11.92 -6.04
CA ARG A 917 22.02 13.20 -5.79
C ARG A 917 23.39 13.06 -5.07
N TRP A 918 23.63 11.95 -4.40
CA TRP A 918 24.88 11.70 -3.68
C TRP A 918 25.86 10.87 -4.50
N ARG A 919 25.40 10.24 -5.55
CA ARG A 919 26.20 9.48 -6.49
C ARG A 919 26.67 10.35 -7.63
N CYS A 920 27.42 11.40 -7.34
CA CYS A 920 28.07 12.14 -8.40
C CYS A 920 29.32 11.36 -8.89
N PRO A 921 29.55 11.26 -10.20
CA PRO A 921 30.80 10.74 -10.71
C PRO A 921 31.97 11.56 -10.17
N PRO A 922 33.12 10.93 -9.87
CA PRO A 922 34.32 11.68 -9.47
C PRO A 922 34.78 12.57 -10.60
N THR A 923 35.40 13.70 -10.25
CA THR A 923 36.15 14.54 -11.20
C THR A 923 37.37 13.76 -11.67
N GLY A 924 37.94 14.16 -12.81
CA GLY A 924 39.18 13.53 -13.32
C GLY A 924 40.33 13.59 -12.31
N ALA A 925 40.44 14.66 -11.53
CA ALA A 925 41.44 14.77 -10.46
C ALA A 925 41.21 13.78 -9.31
N GLU A 926 39.98 13.64 -8.85
CA GLU A 926 39.61 12.68 -7.81
C GLU A 926 39.77 11.24 -8.29
N LEU A 927 39.42 10.94 -9.53
CA LEU A 927 39.59 9.62 -10.13
C LEU A 927 41.07 9.24 -10.27
N LYS A 928 41.93 10.18 -10.69
CA LYS A 928 43.38 10.01 -10.75
C LYS A 928 43.96 9.65 -9.37
N ASP A 929 43.59 10.44 -8.37
CA ASP A 929 44.07 10.21 -6.99
C ASP A 929 43.64 8.85 -6.46
N MET A 930 42.34 8.48 -6.65
CA MET A 930 41.78 7.19 -6.30
C MET A 930 42.48 6.02 -7.00
N TYR A 931 42.80 6.16 -8.28
CA TYR A 931 43.54 5.15 -9.02
C TYR A 931 44.90 4.85 -8.36
N TYR A 932 45.68 5.88 -8.07
CA TYR A 932 47.03 5.70 -7.47
C TYR A 932 46.95 5.16 -6.03
N GLN A 933 45.93 5.53 -5.27
CA GLN A 933 45.81 5.14 -3.86
C GLN A 933 45.20 3.75 -3.64
N LEU A 934 44.23 3.35 -4.45
CA LEU A 934 43.43 2.14 -4.24
C LEU A 934 43.63 1.07 -5.30
N PHE A 935 43.74 1.47 -6.58
CA PHE A 935 43.58 0.52 -7.71
C PHE A 935 44.89 0.18 -8.41
N LYS A 936 45.86 1.07 -8.45
CA LYS A 936 47.12 0.85 -9.18
C LYS A 936 47.82 -0.46 -8.82
N LEU A 937 47.96 -0.72 -7.54
CA LEU A 937 48.71 -1.91 -7.09
C LEU A 937 47.97 -3.22 -7.37
N PRO A 938 46.68 -3.39 -7.04
CA PRO A 938 45.94 -4.59 -7.45
C PRO A 938 45.89 -4.78 -8.98
N MET A 939 45.81 -3.66 -9.74
CA MET A 939 45.75 -3.71 -11.22
C MET A 939 47.12 -4.01 -11.90
N SER A 940 48.22 -3.93 -11.15
CA SER A 940 49.57 -4.16 -11.70
C SER A 940 49.94 -5.64 -11.92
N GLY A 941 49.07 -6.57 -11.58
CA GLY A 941 49.31 -8.01 -11.79
C GLY A 941 49.58 -8.38 -13.25
N LYS A 942 50.55 -9.25 -13.46
CA LYS A 942 50.91 -9.76 -14.78
C LYS A 942 50.24 -11.10 -15.01
N LEU A 943 49.56 -11.25 -16.15
CA LEU A 943 49.05 -12.55 -16.60
C LEU A 943 50.21 -13.40 -17.08
N GLU A 944 50.33 -14.61 -16.50
CA GLU A 944 51.28 -15.61 -16.97
C GLU A 944 50.73 -16.28 -18.22
N GLU A 945 51.51 -16.35 -19.29
CA GLU A 945 51.15 -16.98 -20.56
C GLU A 945 51.22 -18.53 -20.50
#